data_afa7371e05476771658a2e1c00eff3ba
#
_entry.id   afa7371e05476771658a2e1c00eff3ba
#
_cell.length_a   1.000
_cell.length_b   1.000
_cell.length_c   1.000
_cell.angle_alpha   90.00
_cell.angle_beta   90.00
_cell.angle_gamma   90.00
#
_symmetry.space_group_name_H-M   'P 1'
#
loop_
_entity.id
_entity.type
_entity.pdbx_description
1 polymer ?
#
loop_
_entity_poly.entity_id
_entity_poly.type
_entity_poly.pdbx_seq_one_letter_code
_entity_poly.pdbx_strand_id
1 'polypeptide(L)'
;MIDPIYITGTGVVSAIGIGKAATLEALLSNRSGVGQLKYLKTEHKEFPVGEVKLTDAEMRERLGIAQDAVTTRTALMGMLALGEALDEARLTSDQLPKVGFISGTTVGGMDMSEQYYLDYLNGDAHKEYIAVYDCGSCSEMTAAHFGKFAFATTLATACSSAANAVIQGANMIRCGKADIVVVGGSECITKFHLNGFNSLMILDTKPCRPFDATRSGLNLGEGAAYLVLESAESAKRRGVQPQALLSGYGNACDAFHQTASSPDGEGAFRAMKEALELAGLQPADIDYINAHGTGTPNNDVSESQAMMRLFGQVPPVSSTKPFTGHTTSASGSIEAVFCILALQHGFLPVNLNWSQAMDNGIVPVAKPEKKTLKHVLCNAFGFGGNDSSLLISSAKVPELVEGPTDKMTVLRQAQQPDSIFVLSAKQISMQQPLSEEWMDNPIMYDVPFTRSIDPSFKEYISPIEARRMGRILKRALATSKEALKAAGCDTVDAIMTGTGFGCIENTEFFLDALSNEGEQLLKPTYFMQSTHNTISSLVAIQTKNYNYNATYAHKGISFESALHDAWLQFHLGKIGSALVGCHDEMTETFHSIMKKGGVMGQDDERCGEVAVSVVLSSDGSALRPFDGPQGPQAQGPQPLCRLTGLKMLHQPTMNNLMDAVTTMLQSADRSLADVDYILTGISGNHENDKAYLAETKTLFGDKPLLKYKHLFGENFTASGLGFYVAAQCLKAGRVPSHLFVNANEASDKQPACIMLFNRSDGNDYTLILLET
;
A
#
# COMPACT_ATOMS: atom_id res chain seq x y z
N MET A 1 -25.66 4.99 10.19
CA MET A 1 -24.28 5.24 10.68
C MET A 1 -23.63 3.90 10.95
N ILE A 2 -22.39 3.73 10.57
CA ILE A 2 -21.59 2.55 10.92
C ILE A 2 -20.92 2.85 12.25
N ASP A 3 -20.73 1.83 13.11
CA ASP A 3 -20.05 2.01 14.38
C ASP A 3 -18.64 2.59 14.16
N PRO A 4 -18.27 3.67 14.87
CA PRO A 4 -16.96 4.25 14.76
C PRO A 4 -15.90 3.32 15.33
N ILE A 5 -14.69 3.38 14.76
CA ILE A 5 -13.55 2.63 15.26
C ILE A 5 -12.83 3.50 16.28
N TYR A 6 -12.46 2.91 17.41
CA TYR A 6 -11.75 3.61 18.47
C TYR A 6 -10.28 3.78 18.09
N ILE A 7 -9.73 4.97 18.35
CA ILE A 7 -8.30 5.23 18.32
C ILE A 7 -7.86 5.24 19.79
N THR A 8 -7.18 4.19 20.22
CA THR A 8 -6.85 3.98 21.65
C THR A 8 -5.42 4.40 22.00
N GLY A 9 -4.55 4.60 21.01
CA GLY A 9 -3.20 5.09 21.20
C GLY A 9 -2.69 5.78 19.95
N THR A 10 -1.78 6.74 20.13
CA THR A 10 -1.13 7.49 19.05
C THR A 10 0.30 7.82 19.43
N GLY A 11 1.20 7.83 18.45
CA GLY A 11 2.57 8.30 18.65
C GLY A 11 3.06 9.03 17.41
N VAL A 12 3.94 10.02 17.59
CA VAL A 12 4.40 10.89 16.51
C VAL A 12 5.83 11.36 16.71
N VAL A 13 6.58 11.36 15.61
CA VAL A 13 7.92 11.93 15.49
C VAL A 13 7.96 12.78 14.23
N SER A 14 8.36 14.05 14.35
CA SER A 14 8.47 14.95 13.20
C SER A 14 9.48 16.08 13.48
N ALA A 15 9.65 16.97 12.52
CA ALA A 15 10.53 18.12 12.65
C ALA A 15 10.19 19.04 13.84
N ILE A 16 8.95 19.03 14.34
CA ILE A 16 8.49 19.90 15.44
C ILE A 16 8.54 19.24 16.81
N GLY A 17 8.78 17.93 16.88
CA GLY A 17 8.91 17.25 18.17
C GLY A 17 9.04 15.74 18.07
N ILE A 18 9.55 15.17 19.15
CA ILE A 18 9.57 13.73 19.42
C ILE A 18 8.49 13.47 20.47
N GLY A 19 7.43 12.81 20.06
CA GLY A 19 6.24 12.56 20.88
C GLY A 19 5.20 13.67 20.85
N LYS A 20 4.00 13.34 21.30
CA LYS A 20 2.81 14.21 21.27
C LYS A 20 2.94 15.49 22.08
N ALA A 21 3.59 15.42 23.25
CA ALA A 21 3.72 16.58 24.13
C ALA A 21 4.52 17.71 23.45
N ALA A 22 5.68 17.39 22.87
CA ALA A 22 6.51 18.35 22.15
C ALA A 22 5.80 18.87 20.88
N THR A 23 5.08 17.98 20.19
CA THR A 23 4.27 18.31 19.01
C THR A 23 3.15 19.29 19.36
N LEU A 24 2.39 19.05 20.42
CA LEU A 24 1.34 19.95 20.90
C LEU A 24 1.87 21.34 21.27
N GLU A 25 3.00 21.38 21.99
CA GLU A 25 3.65 22.64 22.34
C GLU A 25 4.02 23.44 21.09
N ALA A 26 4.61 22.78 20.08
CA ALA A 26 4.99 23.43 18.82
C ALA A 26 3.78 23.96 18.05
N LEU A 27 2.69 23.18 17.95
CA LEU A 27 1.45 23.60 17.29
C LEU A 27 0.82 24.82 17.98
N LEU A 28 0.71 24.81 19.33
CA LEU A 28 0.15 25.89 20.11
C LEU A 28 1.00 27.16 20.09
N SER A 29 2.34 27.02 20.01
CA SER A 29 3.27 28.14 19.92
C SER A 29 3.55 28.60 18.49
N ASN A 30 2.93 27.98 17.49
CA ASN A 30 3.17 28.23 16.07
C ASN A 30 4.66 28.10 15.67
N ARG A 31 5.37 27.16 16.26
CA ARG A 31 6.80 26.93 16.04
C ARG A 31 7.02 25.94 14.89
N SER A 32 7.48 26.43 13.75
CA SER A 32 7.90 25.61 12.62
C SER A 32 9.18 24.83 12.91
N GLY A 33 9.25 23.58 12.41
CA GLY A 33 10.45 22.76 12.39
C GLY A 33 11.21 22.81 11.06
N VAL A 34 10.63 23.49 10.06
CA VAL A 34 11.25 23.65 8.72
C VAL A 34 12.40 24.65 8.80
N GLY A 35 13.54 24.29 8.27
CA GLY A 35 14.74 25.11 8.30
C GLY A 35 15.86 24.54 7.43
N GLN A 36 17.09 25.02 7.66
CA GLN A 36 18.23 24.55 6.88
C GLN A 36 18.56 23.08 7.19
N LEU A 37 18.96 22.35 6.16
CA LEU A 37 19.45 20.97 6.21
C LEU A 37 20.67 20.84 7.15
N LYS A 38 20.63 19.86 8.03
CA LYS A 38 21.71 19.54 8.97
C LYS A 38 22.22 18.11 8.85
N TYR A 39 21.32 17.14 8.64
CA TYR A 39 21.65 15.72 8.73
C TYR A 39 21.84 15.09 7.35
N LEU A 40 20.98 15.39 6.38
CA LEU A 40 21.15 14.91 5.01
C LEU A 40 22.35 15.58 4.33
N LYS A 41 23.26 14.75 3.82
CA LYS A 41 24.43 15.23 3.06
C LYS A 41 24.04 15.41 1.60
N THR A 42 23.83 16.64 1.16
CA THR A 42 23.44 17.01 -0.21
C THR A 42 24.13 18.31 -0.63
N GLU A 43 24.23 18.54 -1.94
CA GLU A 43 24.69 19.82 -2.51
C GLU A 43 23.65 20.93 -2.37
N HIS A 44 22.35 20.55 -2.34
CA HIS A 44 21.22 21.48 -2.22
C HIS A 44 21.07 22.04 -0.81
N LYS A 45 21.60 23.26 -0.59
CA LYS A 45 21.49 23.99 0.69
C LYS A 45 20.42 25.08 0.66
N GLU A 46 19.88 25.36 -0.51
CA GLU A 46 18.88 26.41 -0.75
C GLU A 46 17.47 25.99 -0.32
N PHE A 47 17.18 24.69 -0.20
CA PHE A 47 15.85 24.22 0.18
C PHE A 47 15.73 24.06 1.70
N PRO A 48 14.80 24.80 2.34
CA PRO A 48 14.44 24.51 3.73
C PRO A 48 13.67 23.20 3.81
N VAL A 49 13.96 22.40 4.83
CA VAL A 49 13.33 21.08 5.04
C VAL A 49 12.95 20.84 6.50
N GLY A 50 12.02 19.94 6.72
CA GLY A 50 11.59 19.51 8.04
C GLY A 50 12.31 18.24 8.48
N GLU A 51 13.60 18.29 8.83
CA GLU A 51 14.32 17.15 9.41
C GLU A 51 13.94 16.90 10.87
N VAL A 52 13.81 15.65 11.26
CA VAL A 52 13.72 15.21 12.66
C VAL A 52 15.01 15.58 13.38
N LYS A 53 14.92 16.23 14.54
CA LYS A 53 16.07 16.83 15.22
C LYS A 53 16.88 15.83 16.05
N LEU A 54 17.08 14.63 15.50
CA LEU A 54 17.92 13.56 16.03
C LEU A 54 18.77 12.96 14.91
N THR A 55 20.02 12.66 15.24
CA THR A 55 20.85 11.77 14.41
C THR A 55 20.41 10.32 14.55
N ASP A 56 20.82 9.47 13.60
CA ASP A 56 20.54 8.03 13.68
C ASP A 56 21.18 7.40 14.94
N ALA A 57 22.38 7.87 15.33
CA ALA A 57 23.05 7.43 16.54
C ALA A 57 22.24 7.74 17.81
N GLU A 58 21.67 8.94 17.91
CA GLU A 58 20.80 9.33 19.03
C GLU A 58 19.48 8.55 19.04
N MET A 59 18.91 8.26 17.88
CA MET A 59 17.72 7.41 17.78
C MET A 59 18.00 5.96 18.20
N ARG A 60 19.14 5.39 17.77
CA ARG A 60 19.59 4.06 18.19
C ARG A 60 19.81 3.98 19.71
N GLU A 61 20.45 4.99 20.31
CA GLU A 61 20.65 5.06 21.75
C GLU A 61 19.31 5.06 22.50
N ARG A 62 18.34 5.87 22.08
CA ARG A 62 17.00 5.92 22.69
C ARG A 62 16.23 4.60 22.59
N LEU A 63 16.43 3.88 21.48
CA LEU A 63 15.78 2.60 21.21
C LEU A 63 16.54 1.40 21.77
N GLY A 64 17.75 1.59 22.32
CA GLY A 64 18.59 0.48 22.79
C GLY A 64 19.13 -0.39 21.67
N ILE A 65 19.29 0.15 20.46
CA ILE A 65 19.78 -0.55 19.28
C ILE A 65 21.29 -0.34 19.16
N ALA A 66 22.04 -1.43 18.90
CA ALA A 66 23.49 -1.34 18.69
C ALA A 66 23.83 -0.42 17.50
N GLN A 67 24.95 0.32 17.61
CA GLN A 67 25.34 1.30 16.59
C GLN A 67 25.69 0.67 15.24
N ASP A 68 26.08 -0.58 15.22
CA ASP A 68 26.43 -1.39 14.05
C ASP A 68 25.28 -2.27 13.54
N ALA A 69 24.12 -2.26 14.17
CA ALA A 69 22.97 -3.03 13.71
C ALA A 69 22.47 -2.50 12.35
N VAL A 70 22.12 -3.42 11.46
CA VAL A 70 21.53 -3.07 10.16
C VAL A 70 20.13 -2.50 10.38
N THR A 71 19.92 -1.22 10.06
CA THR A 71 18.62 -0.54 10.10
C THR A 71 18.65 0.72 9.25
N THR A 72 17.50 1.32 9.02
CA THR A 72 17.31 2.53 8.19
C THR A 72 16.78 3.67 9.04
N ARG A 73 16.99 4.92 8.61
CA ARG A 73 16.43 6.10 9.28
C ARG A 73 14.90 6.05 9.34
N THR A 74 14.27 5.57 8.27
CA THR A 74 12.81 5.33 8.21
C THR A 74 12.36 4.41 9.35
N ALA A 75 13.01 3.26 9.53
CA ALA A 75 12.65 2.31 10.59
C ALA A 75 12.89 2.87 12.00
N LEU A 76 14.00 3.59 12.23
CA LEU A 76 14.30 4.21 13.53
C LEU A 76 13.22 5.22 13.96
N MET A 77 12.78 6.09 13.05
CA MET A 77 11.68 7.02 13.34
C MET A 77 10.37 6.28 13.57
N GLY A 78 10.11 5.24 12.76
CA GLY A 78 8.95 4.37 12.93
C GLY A 78 8.90 3.72 14.31
N MET A 79 10.00 3.16 14.79
CA MET A 79 10.11 2.57 16.12
C MET A 79 9.83 3.57 17.25
N LEU A 80 10.36 4.80 17.15
CA LEU A 80 10.09 5.83 18.15
C LEU A 80 8.59 6.19 18.24
N ALA A 81 7.94 6.37 17.09
CA ALA A 81 6.52 6.70 17.04
C ALA A 81 5.64 5.50 17.45
N LEU A 82 6.00 4.28 17.02
CA LEU A 82 5.26 3.07 17.38
C LEU A 82 5.31 2.82 18.89
N GLY A 83 6.47 3.00 19.53
CA GLY A 83 6.61 2.85 20.98
C GLY A 83 5.63 3.73 21.76
N GLU A 84 5.55 5.03 21.44
CA GLU A 84 4.59 5.94 22.07
C GLU A 84 3.14 5.50 21.86
N ALA A 85 2.79 5.03 20.64
CA ALA A 85 1.43 4.57 20.34
C ALA A 85 1.05 3.31 21.14
N LEU A 86 1.95 2.34 21.25
CA LEU A 86 1.73 1.10 22.02
C LEU A 86 1.61 1.38 23.52
N ASP A 87 2.47 2.25 24.07
CA ASP A 87 2.43 2.65 25.47
C ASP A 87 1.10 3.35 25.82
N GLU A 88 0.65 4.27 24.97
CA GLU A 88 -0.62 4.96 25.18
C GLU A 88 -1.82 4.00 25.10
N ALA A 89 -1.81 3.08 24.14
CA ALA A 89 -2.82 2.05 24.00
C ALA A 89 -2.72 0.96 25.09
N ARG A 90 -1.70 0.98 25.94
CA ARG A 90 -1.40 -0.05 26.95
C ARG A 90 -1.33 -1.45 26.34
N LEU A 91 -0.66 -1.55 25.19
CA LEU A 91 -0.39 -2.83 24.54
C LEU A 91 0.99 -3.34 24.95
N THR A 92 1.03 -4.58 25.41
CA THR A 92 2.26 -5.26 25.84
C THR A 92 2.68 -6.31 24.82
N SER A 93 3.95 -6.70 24.81
CA SER A 93 4.52 -7.60 23.80
C SER A 93 3.81 -8.97 23.72
N ASP A 94 3.22 -9.47 24.79
CA ASP A 94 2.44 -10.71 24.81
C ASP A 94 1.06 -10.57 24.11
N GLN A 95 0.57 -9.36 23.88
CA GLN A 95 -0.68 -9.09 23.17
C GLN A 95 -0.47 -8.90 21.67
N LEU A 96 0.74 -8.49 21.23
CA LEU A 96 1.05 -8.21 19.82
C LEU A 96 0.77 -9.38 18.86
N PRO A 97 0.88 -10.67 19.25
CA PRO A 97 0.50 -11.78 18.38
C PRO A 97 -0.97 -11.82 17.94
N LYS A 98 -1.81 -10.93 18.49
CA LYS A 98 -3.23 -10.75 18.10
C LYS A 98 -3.49 -9.40 17.46
N VAL A 99 -2.46 -8.59 17.25
CA VAL A 99 -2.53 -7.23 16.73
C VAL A 99 -1.98 -7.21 15.31
N GLY A 100 -2.70 -6.59 14.39
CA GLY A 100 -2.19 -6.35 13.03
C GLY A 100 -1.28 -5.12 12.96
N PHE A 101 -0.35 -5.10 12.01
CA PHE A 101 0.52 -3.95 11.74
C PHE A 101 0.46 -3.57 10.25
N ILE A 102 0.09 -2.32 9.96
CA ILE A 102 0.03 -1.80 8.58
C ILE A 102 0.76 -0.46 8.54
N SER A 103 1.81 -0.39 7.74
CA SER A 103 2.64 0.81 7.61
C SER A 103 2.63 1.35 6.19
N GLY A 104 2.73 2.67 6.05
CA GLY A 104 2.93 3.38 4.79
C GLY A 104 4.36 3.87 4.68
N THR A 105 5.04 3.54 3.58
CA THR A 105 6.31 4.13 3.18
C THR A 105 6.51 4.01 1.68
N THR A 106 7.21 4.96 1.07
CA THR A 106 7.59 4.92 -0.35
C THR A 106 9.10 4.89 -0.54
N VAL A 107 9.84 5.16 0.52
CA VAL A 107 11.31 5.20 0.53
C VAL A 107 11.90 3.84 0.86
N GLY A 108 11.28 3.10 1.78
CA GLY A 108 11.90 1.88 2.30
C GLY A 108 13.30 2.17 2.86
N GLY A 109 14.29 1.42 2.40
CA GLY A 109 15.72 1.58 2.74
C GLY A 109 16.52 2.36 1.70
N MET A 110 15.89 3.28 0.97
CA MET A 110 16.57 4.10 -0.04
C MET A 110 17.71 4.94 0.54
N ASP A 111 17.60 5.39 1.79
CA ASP A 111 18.66 6.12 2.50
C ASP A 111 19.99 5.36 2.54
N MET A 112 19.93 4.05 2.80
CA MET A 112 21.10 3.17 2.75
C MET A 112 21.49 2.83 1.32
N SER A 113 20.51 2.59 0.46
CA SER A 113 20.77 2.23 -0.94
C SER A 113 21.45 3.36 -1.71
N GLU A 114 21.01 4.60 -1.61
CA GLU A 114 21.68 5.74 -2.28
C GLU A 114 23.08 5.99 -1.74
N GLN A 115 23.34 5.67 -0.46
CA GLN A 115 24.63 5.82 0.17
C GLN A 115 25.64 4.78 -0.30
N TYR A 116 25.20 3.53 -0.49
CA TYR A 116 26.07 2.37 -0.76
C TYR A 116 25.91 1.80 -2.18
N TYR A 117 25.16 2.46 -3.06
CA TYR A 117 24.87 1.95 -4.40
C TYR A 117 26.13 1.61 -5.20
N LEU A 118 27.15 2.49 -5.17
CA LEU A 118 28.43 2.20 -5.86
C LEU A 118 29.21 1.04 -5.23
N ASP A 119 29.07 0.84 -3.91
CA ASP A 119 29.68 -0.31 -3.23
C ASP A 119 29.01 -1.62 -3.70
N TYR A 120 27.70 -1.61 -3.89
CA TYR A 120 26.95 -2.76 -4.40
C TYR A 120 27.36 -3.13 -5.83
N LEU A 121 27.65 -2.13 -6.67
CA LEU A 121 28.11 -2.37 -8.04
C LEU A 121 29.55 -2.88 -8.10
N ASN A 122 30.46 -2.35 -7.27
CA ASN A 122 31.89 -2.54 -7.39
C ASN A 122 32.50 -3.58 -6.44
N GLY A 123 31.76 -4.05 -5.44
CA GLY A 123 32.30 -4.98 -4.44
C GLY A 123 31.23 -5.61 -3.54
N ASP A 124 31.66 -6.10 -2.39
CA ASP A 124 30.82 -6.73 -1.36
C ASP A 124 30.69 -5.87 -0.09
N ALA A 125 31.23 -4.63 -0.10
CA ALA A 125 31.11 -3.73 1.03
C ALA A 125 29.63 -3.33 1.22
N HIS A 126 29.19 -3.30 2.46
CA HIS A 126 27.84 -2.89 2.88
C HIS A 126 26.69 -3.71 2.28
N LYS A 127 26.96 -4.90 1.76
CA LYS A 127 25.95 -5.77 1.12
C LYS A 127 24.80 -6.18 2.07
N GLU A 128 25.03 -6.13 3.37
CA GLU A 128 24.03 -6.39 4.41
C GLU A 128 22.84 -5.41 4.36
N TYR A 129 23.03 -4.22 3.78
CA TYR A 129 21.95 -3.24 3.59
C TYR A 129 21.11 -3.49 2.34
N ILE A 130 21.53 -4.38 1.43
CA ILE A 130 20.73 -4.75 0.25
C ILE A 130 19.38 -5.36 0.67
N ALA A 131 19.38 -6.21 1.69
CA ALA A 131 18.20 -6.89 2.19
C ALA A 131 17.17 -5.97 2.87
N VAL A 132 17.53 -4.71 3.14
CA VAL A 132 16.62 -3.72 3.77
C VAL A 132 16.17 -2.63 2.80
N TYR A 133 16.41 -2.79 1.50
CA TYR A 133 16.03 -1.84 0.46
C TYR A 133 14.51 -1.68 0.33
N ASP A 134 13.77 -2.77 0.34
CA ASP A 134 12.33 -2.76 0.07
C ASP A 134 11.50 -2.11 1.20
N CYS A 135 10.31 -1.64 0.84
CA CYS A 135 9.41 -0.97 1.78
C CYS A 135 8.96 -1.90 2.93
N GLY A 136 8.74 -3.18 2.65
CA GLY A 136 8.32 -4.18 3.62
C GLY A 136 9.35 -4.40 4.72
N SER A 137 10.64 -4.43 4.36
CA SER A 137 11.72 -4.58 5.33
C SER A 137 11.73 -3.48 6.40
N CYS A 138 11.47 -2.22 6.03
CA CYS A 138 11.36 -1.13 6.99
C CYS A 138 10.18 -1.32 7.96
N SER A 139 9.05 -1.78 7.44
CA SER A 139 7.87 -2.08 8.25
C SER A 139 8.11 -3.25 9.20
N GLU A 140 8.73 -4.33 8.71
CA GLU A 140 9.09 -5.48 9.52
C GLU A 140 10.09 -5.13 10.63
N MET A 141 11.14 -4.36 10.32
CA MET A 141 12.11 -3.90 11.33
C MET A 141 11.43 -3.05 12.40
N THR A 142 10.51 -2.17 12.01
CA THR A 142 9.75 -1.33 12.94
C THR A 142 8.89 -2.18 13.87
N ALA A 143 8.18 -3.16 13.34
CA ALA A 143 7.33 -4.07 14.12
C ALA A 143 8.15 -5.00 15.02
N ALA A 144 9.19 -5.64 14.47
CA ALA A 144 10.00 -6.65 15.16
C ALA A 144 10.73 -6.11 16.40
N HIS A 145 11.03 -4.81 16.46
CA HIS A 145 11.62 -4.17 17.62
C HIS A 145 10.78 -4.33 18.90
N PHE A 146 9.46 -4.38 18.78
CA PHE A 146 8.53 -4.54 19.91
C PHE A 146 8.07 -5.97 20.14
N GLY A 147 8.20 -6.82 19.14
CA GLY A 147 7.81 -8.21 19.19
C GLY A 147 7.07 -8.66 17.94
N LYS A 148 6.38 -9.80 18.08
CA LYS A 148 5.69 -10.44 16.97
C LYS A 148 4.26 -9.91 16.82
N PHE A 149 3.91 -9.40 15.64
CA PHE A 149 2.54 -9.05 15.28
C PHE A 149 1.81 -10.24 14.60
N ALA A 150 0.49 -10.21 14.55
CA ALA A 150 -0.32 -11.25 13.91
C ALA A 150 -0.09 -11.32 12.40
N PHE A 151 0.05 -10.15 11.77
CA PHE A 151 0.44 -9.96 10.38
C PHE A 151 1.08 -8.58 10.23
N ALA A 152 1.87 -8.41 9.18
CA ALA A 152 2.43 -7.13 8.78
C ALA A 152 2.19 -6.91 7.28
N THR A 153 1.92 -5.67 6.87
CA THR A 153 1.88 -5.30 5.44
C THR A 153 2.23 -3.82 5.25
N THR A 154 2.58 -3.46 4.02
CA THR A 154 3.05 -2.11 3.68
C THR A 154 2.32 -1.57 2.47
N LEU A 155 1.83 -0.33 2.57
CA LEU A 155 1.25 0.43 1.48
C LEU A 155 2.25 1.45 0.93
N ALA A 156 2.23 1.63 -0.39
CA ALA A 156 3.05 2.60 -1.11
C ALA A 156 2.20 3.35 -2.13
N THR A 157 1.30 4.23 -1.65
CA THR A 157 0.39 5.06 -2.44
C THR A 157 0.81 6.53 -2.42
N ALA A 158 2.10 6.79 -2.58
CA ALA A 158 2.71 8.12 -2.49
C ALA A 158 2.30 8.82 -1.16
N CYS A 159 1.87 10.09 -1.22
CA CYS A 159 1.61 10.90 -0.03
C CYS A 159 0.38 10.44 0.78
N SER A 160 -0.46 9.56 0.25
CA SER A 160 -1.62 8.99 0.95
C SER A 160 -1.35 7.64 1.62
N SER A 161 -0.12 7.11 1.58
CA SER A 161 0.20 5.75 2.07
C SER A 161 -0.26 5.50 3.51
N ALA A 162 0.08 6.39 4.44
CA ALA A 162 -0.30 6.25 5.84
C ALA A 162 -1.82 6.41 6.06
N ALA A 163 -2.50 7.27 5.30
CA ALA A 163 -3.95 7.38 5.35
C ALA A 163 -4.62 6.09 4.84
N ASN A 164 -4.10 5.50 3.78
CA ASN A 164 -4.57 4.22 3.26
C ASN A 164 -4.28 3.05 4.22
N ALA A 165 -3.17 3.09 4.97
CA ALA A 165 -2.92 2.15 6.06
C ALA A 165 -4.01 2.24 7.14
N VAL A 166 -4.45 3.47 7.49
CA VAL A 166 -5.59 3.67 8.42
C VAL A 166 -6.89 3.09 7.85
N ILE A 167 -7.18 3.34 6.56
CA ILE A 167 -8.36 2.80 5.87
C ILE A 167 -8.36 1.28 5.89
N GLN A 168 -7.24 0.66 5.55
CA GLN A 168 -7.11 -0.80 5.51
C GLN A 168 -7.27 -1.44 6.90
N GLY A 169 -6.63 -0.88 7.93
CA GLY A 169 -6.84 -1.35 9.31
C GLY A 169 -8.29 -1.22 9.76
N ALA A 170 -8.96 -0.14 9.38
CA ALA A 170 -10.38 0.06 9.64
C ALA A 170 -11.26 -1.00 8.94
N ASN A 171 -10.98 -1.31 7.68
CA ASN A 171 -11.69 -2.37 6.95
C ASN A 171 -11.51 -3.73 7.63
N MET A 172 -10.31 -4.06 8.13
CA MET A 172 -10.05 -5.31 8.85
C MET A 172 -10.88 -5.43 10.14
N ILE A 173 -10.96 -4.36 10.93
CA ILE A 173 -11.77 -4.34 12.15
C ILE A 173 -13.24 -4.49 11.81
N ARG A 174 -13.75 -3.77 10.80
CA ARG A 174 -15.14 -3.86 10.36
C ARG A 174 -15.54 -5.22 9.81
N CYS A 175 -14.61 -5.92 9.16
CA CYS A 175 -14.80 -7.32 8.73
C CYS A 175 -14.67 -8.32 9.88
N GLY A 176 -14.34 -7.91 11.10
CA GLY A 176 -14.10 -8.82 12.22
C GLY A 176 -12.86 -9.71 12.03
N LYS A 177 -11.91 -9.30 11.18
CA LYS A 177 -10.66 -10.03 10.94
C LYS A 177 -9.58 -9.69 11.97
N ALA A 178 -9.70 -8.55 12.64
CA ALA A 178 -8.86 -8.14 13.75
C ALA A 178 -9.67 -7.29 14.73
N ASP A 179 -9.37 -7.41 16.02
CA ASP A 179 -9.90 -6.53 17.05
C ASP A 179 -9.06 -5.25 17.19
N ILE A 180 -7.74 -5.36 16.95
CA ILE A 180 -6.76 -4.28 17.09
C ILE A 180 -5.81 -4.30 15.90
N VAL A 181 -5.59 -3.13 15.31
CA VAL A 181 -4.61 -2.94 14.24
C VAL A 181 -3.83 -1.65 14.49
N VAL A 182 -2.52 -1.73 14.48
CA VAL A 182 -1.65 -0.55 14.48
C VAL A 182 -1.44 -0.11 13.04
N VAL A 183 -1.70 1.16 12.76
CA VAL A 183 -1.71 1.73 11.41
C VAL A 183 -0.97 3.06 11.39
N GLY A 184 -0.33 3.39 10.30
CA GLY A 184 0.35 4.67 10.14
C GLY A 184 1.43 4.63 9.08
N GLY A 185 2.50 5.37 9.27
CA GLY A 185 3.62 5.37 8.33
C GLY A 185 4.85 6.08 8.86
N SER A 186 5.96 5.83 8.19
CA SER A 186 7.26 6.42 8.46
C SER A 186 7.99 6.69 7.16
N GLU A 187 8.64 7.86 7.07
CA GLU A 187 9.38 8.27 5.88
C GLU A 187 10.55 9.16 6.25
N CYS A 188 11.75 8.88 5.74
CA CYS A 188 12.90 9.77 5.86
C CYS A 188 13.11 10.62 4.60
N ILE A 189 13.82 11.74 4.73
CA ILE A 189 14.30 12.50 3.57
C ILE A 189 15.55 11.83 3.03
N THR A 190 15.59 11.56 1.72
CA THR A 190 16.74 11.01 1.01
C THR A 190 17.21 11.98 -0.08
N LYS A 191 18.44 11.84 -0.56
CA LYS A 191 18.91 12.56 -1.75
C LYS A 191 18.05 12.21 -2.97
N PHE A 192 17.68 10.94 -3.10
CA PHE A 192 16.81 10.47 -4.16
C PHE A 192 15.51 11.29 -4.22
N HIS A 193 14.83 11.45 -3.08
CA HIS A 193 13.60 12.26 -3.01
C HIS A 193 13.87 13.75 -3.22
N LEU A 194 14.85 14.32 -2.53
CA LEU A 194 15.14 15.75 -2.65
C LEU A 194 15.41 16.12 -4.11
N ASN A 195 16.27 15.37 -4.76
CA ASN A 195 16.62 15.59 -6.16
C ASN A 195 15.48 15.27 -7.12
N GLY A 196 14.70 14.23 -6.81
CA GLY A 196 13.50 13.87 -7.57
C GLY A 196 12.50 15.01 -7.58
N PHE A 197 12.11 15.53 -6.42
CA PHE A 197 11.20 16.67 -6.30
C PHE A 197 11.77 17.97 -6.90
N ASN A 198 13.10 18.18 -6.76
CA ASN A 198 13.79 19.30 -7.41
C ASN A 198 13.70 19.20 -8.93
N SER A 199 13.90 18.02 -9.51
CA SER A 199 13.80 17.79 -10.96
C SER A 199 12.40 18.10 -11.52
N LEU A 200 11.36 17.95 -10.68
CA LEU A 200 9.97 18.33 -11.01
C LEU A 200 9.70 19.83 -10.85
N MET A 201 10.65 20.62 -10.34
CA MET A 201 10.54 22.07 -10.09
C MET A 201 9.37 22.44 -9.15
N ILE A 202 9.11 21.64 -8.13
CA ILE A 202 8.02 21.84 -7.18
C ILE A 202 8.50 22.13 -5.74
N LEU A 203 9.81 22.27 -5.53
CA LEU A 203 10.36 22.72 -4.27
C LEU A 203 10.43 24.25 -4.20
N ASP A 204 10.19 24.81 -3.00
CA ASP A 204 10.34 26.23 -2.74
C ASP A 204 11.62 26.48 -1.92
N THR A 205 12.39 27.50 -2.30
CA THR A 205 13.56 27.96 -1.55
C THR A 205 13.20 28.82 -0.33
N LYS A 206 11.91 29.10 -0.14
CA LYS A 206 11.35 29.77 1.04
C LYS A 206 10.47 28.79 1.81
N PRO A 207 10.15 29.06 3.09
CA PRO A 207 9.15 28.27 3.81
C PRO A 207 7.84 28.21 3.05
N CYS A 208 7.29 27.00 2.87
CA CYS A 208 6.07 26.79 2.12
C CYS A 208 4.88 27.54 2.74
N ARG A 209 3.99 28.01 1.88
CA ARG A 209 2.84 28.85 2.24
C ARG A 209 1.59 28.39 1.51
N PRO A 210 0.99 27.29 1.94
CA PRO A 210 -0.19 26.74 1.31
C PRO A 210 -1.32 27.77 1.21
N PHE A 211 -2.04 27.75 0.09
CA PHE A 211 -3.16 28.66 -0.24
C PHE A 211 -2.81 30.16 -0.29
N ASP A 212 -1.54 30.53 -0.28
CA ASP A 212 -1.08 31.91 -0.48
C ASP A 212 -0.93 32.23 -1.96
N ALA A 213 -1.26 33.44 -2.35
CA ALA A 213 -1.13 33.89 -3.75
C ALA A 213 0.32 33.85 -4.26
N THR A 214 1.31 33.96 -3.37
CA THR A 214 2.74 33.98 -3.69
C THR A 214 3.41 32.63 -3.56
N ARG A 215 2.65 31.54 -3.29
CA ARG A 215 3.19 30.20 -3.18
C ARG A 215 3.90 29.75 -4.46
N SER A 216 4.95 28.98 -4.35
CA SER A 216 5.74 28.50 -5.49
C SER A 216 6.19 27.05 -5.37
N GLY A 217 5.91 26.37 -4.25
CA GLY A 217 6.31 24.99 -4.07
C GLY A 217 6.17 24.51 -2.63
N LEU A 218 6.59 23.29 -2.40
CA LEU A 218 6.61 22.65 -1.09
C LEU A 218 8.01 22.64 -0.49
N ASN A 219 8.10 22.35 0.80
CA ASN A 219 9.33 21.91 1.45
C ASN A 219 9.18 20.46 1.88
N LEU A 220 10.19 19.64 1.66
CA LEU A 220 10.17 18.25 2.14
C LEU A 220 10.31 18.20 3.66
N GLY A 221 9.82 17.12 4.23
CA GLY A 221 9.94 16.78 5.64
C GLY A 221 10.08 15.27 5.83
N GLU A 222 10.45 14.88 7.05
CA GLU A 222 10.50 13.48 7.46
C GLU A 222 9.79 13.29 8.79
N GLY A 223 9.41 12.07 9.08
CA GLY A 223 8.76 11.71 10.33
C GLY A 223 8.02 10.40 10.29
N ALA A 224 7.40 10.06 11.40
CA ALA A 224 6.57 8.88 11.56
C ALA A 224 5.40 9.16 12.49
N ALA A 225 4.27 8.51 12.24
CA ALA A 225 3.20 8.44 13.22
C ALA A 225 2.43 7.13 13.08
N TYR A 226 2.02 6.58 14.22
CA TYR A 226 1.17 5.41 14.29
C TYR A 226 -0.04 5.66 15.19
N LEU A 227 -1.16 5.04 14.80
CA LEU A 227 -2.42 5.02 15.53
C LEU A 227 -2.77 3.57 15.86
N VAL A 228 -3.28 3.32 17.03
CA VAL A 228 -3.84 2.04 17.41
C VAL A 228 -5.34 2.10 17.20
N LEU A 229 -5.82 1.43 16.16
CA LEU A 229 -7.25 1.25 15.89
C LEU A 229 -7.75 0.04 16.66
N GLU A 230 -8.91 0.17 17.30
CA GLU A 230 -9.48 -0.89 18.13
C GLU A 230 -11.00 -0.93 18.01
N SER A 231 -11.59 -2.13 17.99
CA SER A 231 -13.03 -2.31 18.09
C SER A 231 -13.54 -1.83 19.45
N ALA A 232 -14.75 -1.26 19.50
CA ALA A 232 -15.37 -0.80 20.75
C ALA A 232 -15.49 -1.93 21.78
N GLU A 233 -15.77 -3.17 21.33
CA GLU A 233 -15.85 -4.35 22.20
C GLU A 233 -14.49 -4.69 22.82
N SER A 234 -13.41 -4.65 22.03
CA SER A 234 -12.05 -4.92 22.51
C SER A 234 -11.63 -3.86 23.53
N ALA A 235 -11.79 -2.57 23.22
CA ALA A 235 -11.44 -1.48 24.10
C ALA A 235 -12.20 -1.57 25.45
N LYS A 236 -13.49 -1.88 25.40
CA LYS A 236 -14.31 -2.12 26.61
C LYS A 236 -13.80 -3.32 27.42
N ARG A 237 -13.47 -4.43 26.76
CA ARG A 237 -12.92 -5.65 27.40
C ARG A 237 -11.57 -5.37 28.06
N ARG A 238 -10.74 -4.53 27.47
CA ARG A 238 -9.44 -4.10 27.97
C ARG A 238 -9.51 -2.95 28.99
N GLY A 239 -10.64 -2.28 29.11
CA GLY A 239 -10.80 -1.11 29.98
C GLY A 239 -10.03 0.12 29.50
N VAL A 240 -9.81 0.26 28.19
CA VAL A 240 -9.12 1.39 27.56
C VAL A 240 -10.15 2.36 26.99
N GLN A 241 -9.93 3.67 27.18
CA GLN A 241 -10.78 4.73 26.65
C GLN A 241 -10.21 5.22 25.31
N PRO A 242 -11.06 5.55 24.32
CA PRO A 242 -10.59 6.10 23.07
C PRO A 242 -10.04 7.53 23.24
N GLN A 243 -8.98 7.83 22.52
CA GLN A 243 -8.42 9.18 22.37
C GLN A 243 -9.27 10.01 21.39
N ALA A 244 -9.75 9.36 20.35
CA ALA A 244 -10.64 9.87 19.31
C ALA A 244 -11.34 8.68 18.62
N LEU A 245 -12.21 8.98 17.69
CA LEU A 245 -12.96 8.00 16.90
C LEU A 245 -12.64 8.19 15.42
N LEU A 246 -12.33 7.12 14.69
CA LEU A 246 -12.34 7.11 13.24
C LEU A 246 -13.78 6.84 12.78
N SER A 247 -14.50 7.89 12.45
CA SER A 247 -15.93 7.83 12.14
C SER A 247 -16.22 7.54 10.67
N GLY A 248 -15.34 8.00 9.78
CA GLY A 248 -15.46 7.78 8.36
C GLY A 248 -14.11 7.86 7.63
N TYR A 249 -14.09 7.40 6.41
CA TYR A 249 -12.93 7.50 5.53
C TYR A 249 -13.35 7.27 4.09
N GLY A 250 -12.54 7.77 3.15
CA GLY A 250 -12.74 7.55 1.73
C GLY A 250 -11.41 7.50 0.98
N ASN A 251 -11.40 6.76 -0.12
CA ASN A 251 -10.30 6.67 -1.06
C ASN A 251 -10.85 6.73 -2.49
N ALA A 252 -10.24 7.55 -3.33
CA ALA A 252 -10.58 7.67 -4.74
C ALA A 252 -9.31 7.91 -5.57
N CYS A 253 -9.42 7.68 -6.87
CA CYS A 253 -8.36 8.03 -7.81
C CYS A 253 -8.77 9.25 -8.62
N ASP A 254 -7.87 10.24 -8.73
CA ASP A 254 -8.11 11.42 -9.58
C ASP A 254 -8.04 11.09 -11.08
N ALA A 255 -7.36 10.00 -11.43
CA ALA A 255 -7.25 9.44 -12.80
C ALA A 255 -6.95 10.48 -13.89
N PHE A 256 -6.20 11.54 -13.54
CA PHE A 256 -5.93 12.69 -14.41
C PHE A 256 -4.49 12.67 -14.97
N HIS A 257 -3.50 12.70 -14.09
CA HIS A 257 -2.09 12.77 -14.46
C HIS A 257 -1.20 12.11 -13.38
N GLN A 258 0.03 11.71 -13.74
CA GLN A 258 0.93 11.01 -12.82
C GLN A 258 1.39 11.87 -11.62
N THR A 259 1.46 13.19 -11.78
CA THR A 259 1.97 14.11 -10.73
C THR A 259 1.12 15.36 -10.52
N ALA A 260 0.17 15.65 -11.40
CA ALA A 260 -0.70 16.81 -11.29
C ALA A 260 -2.13 16.38 -10.94
N SER A 261 -2.78 17.13 -10.04
CA SER A 261 -4.19 16.95 -9.70
C SER A 261 -5.09 17.56 -10.79
N SER A 262 -6.30 17.01 -10.93
CA SER A 262 -7.32 17.54 -11.85
C SER A 262 -7.69 18.98 -11.47
N PRO A 263 -8.05 19.83 -12.42
CA PRO A 263 -8.38 21.24 -12.15
C PRO A 263 -9.57 21.43 -11.18
N ASP A 264 -10.50 20.49 -11.18
CA ASP A 264 -11.73 20.50 -10.38
C ASP A 264 -11.65 19.64 -9.11
N GLY A 265 -10.51 18.94 -8.89
CA GLY A 265 -10.24 18.12 -7.72
C GLY A 265 -11.18 16.94 -7.57
N GLU A 266 -11.47 16.23 -8.66
CA GLU A 266 -12.46 15.13 -8.66
C GLU A 266 -12.11 14.02 -7.65
N GLY A 267 -10.85 13.55 -7.59
CA GLY A 267 -10.42 12.55 -6.64
C GLY A 267 -10.57 13.01 -5.19
N ALA A 268 -10.08 14.22 -4.87
CA ALA A 268 -10.22 14.83 -3.56
C ALA A 268 -11.69 14.98 -3.13
N PHE A 269 -12.54 15.44 -4.06
CA PHE A 269 -13.99 15.55 -3.83
C PHE A 269 -14.62 14.20 -3.47
N ARG A 270 -14.31 13.15 -4.24
CA ARG A 270 -14.85 11.80 -4.02
C ARG A 270 -14.38 11.23 -2.68
N ALA A 271 -13.10 11.34 -2.35
CA ALA A 271 -12.56 10.84 -1.09
C ALA A 271 -13.19 11.53 0.13
N MET A 272 -13.32 12.86 0.12
CA MET A 272 -14.00 13.60 1.19
C MET A 272 -15.48 13.24 1.29
N LYS A 273 -16.18 13.12 0.16
CA LYS A 273 -17.60 12.76 0.09
C LYS A 273 -17.83 11.35 0.66
N GLU A 274 -17.04 10.36 0.26
CA GLU A 274 -17.15 9.00 0.81
C GLU A 274 -16.93 8.98 2.33
N ALA A 275 -15.95 9.75 2.84
CA ALA A 275 -15.69 9.84 4.28
C ALA A 275 -16.92 10.37 5.05
N LEU A 276 -17.61 11.38 4.51
CA LEU A 276 -18.86 11.93 5.09
C LEU A 276 -20.00 10.92 5.02
N GLU A 277 -20.22 10.31 3.88
CA GLU A 277 -21.28 9.32 3.64
C GLU A 277 -21.12 8.12 4.58
N LEU A 278 -19.89 7.62 4.72
CA LEU A 278 -19.57 6.50 5.61
C LEU A 278 -19.86 6.83 7.08
N ALA A 279 -19.58 8.07 7.50
CA ALA A 279 -19.89 8.56 8.85
C ALA A 279 -21.38 8.89 9.05
N GLY A 280 -22.15 9.03 7.97
CA GLY A 280 -23.52 9.51 8.01
C GLY A 280 -23.64 10.98 8.40
N LEU A 281 -22.61 11.78 8.15
CA LEU A 281 -22.54 13.21 8.44
C LEU A 281 -22.78 14.06 7.20
N GLN A 282 -23.27 15.28 7.44
CA GLN A 282 -23.44 16.28 6.38
C GLN A 282 -22.21 17.21 6.34
N PRO A 283 -21.94 17.89 5.23
CA PRO A 283 -20.85 18.87 5.15
C PRO A 283 -20.88 19.93 6.27
N ALA A 284 -22.07 20.34 6.71
CA ALA A 284 -22.24 21.34 7.77
C ALA A 284 -21.83 20.84 9.18
N ASP A 285 -21.66 19.53 9.37
CA ASP A 285 -21.24 18.95 10.65
C ASP A 285 -19.72 19.02 10.87
N ILE A 286 -18.95 19.36 9.84
CA ILE A 286 -17.48 19.41 9.90
C ILE A 286 -17.03 20.74 10.50
N ASP A 287 -16.28 20.66 11.59
CA ASP A 287 -15.77 21.82 12.32
C ASP A 287 -14.45 22.37 11.77
N TYR A 288 -13.63 21.49 11.17
CA TYR A 288 -12.28 21.83 10.69
C TYR A 288 -11.81 20.82 9.65
N ILE A 289 -11.01 21.30 8.69
CA ILE A 289 -10.29 20.48 7.69
C ILE A 289 -8.80 20.69 7.85
N ASN A 290 -8.06 19.61 8.09
CA ASN A 290 -6.61 19.58 7.86
C ASN A 290 -6.40 19.23 6.39
N ALA A 291 -6.07 20.22 5.59
CA ALA A 291 -5.91 20.09 4.15
C ALA A 291 -4.59 19.41 3.79
N HIS A 292 -4.56 18.74 2.66
CA HIS A 292 -3.30 18.28 2.07
C HIS A 292 -2.36 19.46 1.82
N GLY A 293 -2.82 20.54 1.20
CA GLY A 293 -2.21 21.87 1.17
C GLY A 293 -0.69 21.90 1.11
N THR A 294 -0.11 21.60 -0.06
CA THR A 294 1.35 21.46 -0.21
C THR A 294 2.08 22.78 -0.44
N GLY A 295 1.36 23.85 -0.80
CA GLY A 295 1.94 25.09 -1.26
C GLY A 295 2.35 25.07 -2.74
N THR A 296 2.06 23.98 -3.46
CA THR A 296 2.24 23.94 -4.92
C THR A 296 1.07 24.60 -5.64
N PRO A 297 1.30 25.32 -6.74
CA PRO A 297 0.23 26.02 -7.46
C PRO A 297 -0.92 25.10 -7.89
N ASN A 298 -0.62 23.90 -8.36
CA ASN A 298 -1.63 22.97 -8.88
C ASN A 298 -2.46 22.34 -7.76
N ASN A 299 -1.84 21.76 -6.74
CA ASN A 299 -2.56 21.07 -5.66
C ASN A 299 -3.53 22.02 -4.92
N ASP A 300 -3.06 23.22 -4.54
CA ASP A 300 -3.84 24.11 -3.69
C ASP A 300 -5.08 24.67 -4.41
N VAL A 301 -5.01 24.84 -5.73
CA VAL A 301 -6.18 25.20 -6.56
C VAL A 301 -7.15 24.03 -6.63
N SER A 302 -6.66 22.84 -6.99
CA SER A 302 -7.47 21.63 -7.14
C SER A 302 -8.21 21.29 -5.83
N GLU A 303 -7.50 21.25 -4.70
CA GLU A 303 -8.08 20.97 -3.39
C GLU A 303 -9.09 22.05 -2.95
N SER A 304 -8.81 23.33 -3.25
CA SER A 304 -9.77 24.41 -2.98
C SER A 304 -11.07 24.22 -3.76
N GLN A 305 -10.99 23.85 -5.05
CA GLN A 305 -12.18 23.59 -5.86
C GLN A 305 -12.98 22.39 -5.33
N ALA A 306 -12.31 21.31 -4.94
CA ALA A 306 -12.96 20.15 -4.34
C ALA A 306 -13.70 20.52 -3.05
N MET A 307 -13.06 21.28 -2.15
CA MET A 307 -13.68 21.73 -0.90
C MET A 307 -14.86 22.67 -1.15
N MET A 308 -14.71 23.68 -2.02
CA MET A 308 -15.81 24.59 -2.34
C MET A 308 -17.01 23.86 -2.97
N ARG A 309 -16.74 22.89 -3.83
CA ARG A 309 -17.76 22.05 -4.48
C ARG A 309 -18.51 21.17 -3.46
N LEU A 310 -17.83 20.61 -2.47
CA LEU A 310 -18.44 19.72 -1.48
C LEU A 310 -19.20 20.48 -0.38
N PHE A 311 -18.60 21.55 0.14
CA PHE A 311 -19.09 22.24 1.32
C PHE A 311 -19.95 23.47 1.00
N GLY A 312 -19.80 24.08 -0.18
CA GLY A 312 -20.38 25.40 -0.49
C GLY A 312 -19.74 26.48 0.39
N GLN A 313 -20.07 26.46 1.70
CA GLN A 313 -19.38 27.25 2.71
C GLN A 313 -18.30 26.36 3.38
N VAL A 314 -17.03 26.53 3.01
CA VAL A 314 -15.93 25.74 3.51
C VAL A 314 -15.74 26.01 5.02
N PRO A 315 -15.66 24.96 5.88
CA PRO A 315 -15.34 25.14 7.30
C PRO A 315 -13.92 25.70 7.48
N PRO A 316 -13.51 26.10 8.70
CA PRO A 316 -12.13 26.46 8.97
C PRO A 316 -11.17 25.40 8.46
N VAL A 317 -10.14 25.84 7.73
CA VAL A 317 -9.18 24.94 7.07
C VAL A 317 -7.77 25.45 7.22
N SER A 318 -6.82 24.55 7.41
CA SER A 318 -5.38 24.87 7.33
C SER A 318 -4.56 23.69 6.88
N SER A 319 -3.39 23.95 6.30
CA SER A 319 -2.34 22.94 6.14
C SER A 319 -1.34 23.04 7.26
N THR A 320 -0.93 21.91 7.80
CA THR A 320 0.12 21.83 8.83
C THR A 320 1.52 21.55 8.26
N LYS A 321 1.65 21.42 6.94
CA LYS A 321 2.93 21.23 6.26
C LYS A 321 3.98 22.34 6.49
N PRO A 322 3.60 23.62 6.71
CA PRO A 322 4.57 24.63 7.11
C PRO A 322 5.23 24.39 8.48
N PHE A 323 4.68 23.51 9.32
CA PHE A 323 5.30 23.07 10.58
C PHE A 323 6.36 22.00 10.37
N THR A 324 6.05 20.98 9.55
CA THR A 324 6.83 19.73 9.44
C THR A 324 7.59 19.57 8.13
N GLY A 325 7.28 20.38 7.12
CA GLY A 325 7.51 20.02 5.73
C GLY A 325 6.51 18.96 5.28
N HIS A 326 6.55 18.61 4.00
CA HIS A 326 5.77 17.51 3.44
C HIS A 326 6.45 16.18 3.76
N THR A 327 5.92 15.43 4.71
CA THR A 327 6.46 14.16 5.18
C THR A 327 6.08 12.96 4.29
N THR A 328 5.75 13.25 3.04
CA THR A 328 5.44 12.29 1.97
C THR A 328 4.49 11.18 2.42
N SER A 329 4.90 9.92 2.42
CA SER A 329 4.02 8.79 2.77
C SER A 329 3.49 8.82 4.20
N ALA A 330 4.22 9.41 5.15
CA ALA A 330 3.81 9.52 6.55
C ALA A 330 2.82 10.67 6.83
N SER A 331 2.56 11.57 5.86
CA SER A 331 1.74 12.77 6.06
C SER A 331 0.38 12.46 6.67
N GLY A 332 -0.34 11.47 6.12
CA GLY A 332 -1.71 11.17 6.54
C GLY A 332 -1.82 10.77 8.01
N SER A 333 -0.86 10.02 8.56
CA SER A 333 -0.87 9.64 9.98
C SER A 333 -0.37 10.74 10.90
N ILE A 334 0.67 11.49 10.51
CA ILE A 334 1.17 12.64 11.29
C ILE A 334 0.08 13.69 11.42
N GLU A 335 -0.56 14.05 10.32
CA GLU A 335 -1.64 15.05 10.28
C GLU A 335 -2.90 14.55 11.00
N ALA A 336 -3.19 13.24 10.98
CA ALA A 336 -4.25 12.64 11.80
C ALA A 336 -3.97 12.81 13.31
N VAL A 337 -2.73 12.63 13.76
CA VAL A 337 -2.35 12.91 15.16
C VAL A 337 -2.55 14.39 15.50
N PHE A 338 -2.21 15.31 14.59
CA PHE A 338 -2.46 16.76 14.80
C PHE A 338 -3.97 17.07 14.91
N CYS A 339 -4.80 16.42 14.10
CA CYS A 339 -6.26 16.51 14.21
C CYS A 339 -6.78 16.00 15.57
N ILE A 340 -6.23 14.89 16.07
CA ILE A 340 -6.58 14.34 17.38
C ILE A 340 -6.19 15.30 18.51
N LEU A 341 -4.99 15.89 18.45
CA LEU A 341 -4.54 16.91 19.41
C LEU A 341 -5.44 18.15 19.36
N ALA A 342 -5.84 18.59 18.16
CA ALA A 342 -6.77 19.72 18.00
C ALA A 342 -8.15 19.43 18.61
N LEU A 343 -8.71 18.23 18.41
CA LEU A 343 -9.95 17.75 19.01
C LEU A 343 -9.87 17.70 20.55
N GLN A 344 -8.77 17.20 21.10
CA GLN A 344 -8.58 17.03 22.55
C GLN A 344 -8.41 18.35 23.27
N HIS A 345 -7.66 19.29 22.68
CA HIS A 345 -7.25 20.55 23.32
C HIS A 345 -8.04 21.77 22.85
N GLY A 346 -8.94 21.62 21.88
CA GLY A 346 -9.87 22.68 21.47
C GLY A 346 -9.20 23.88 20.81
N PHE A 347 -8.42 23.66 19.76
CA PHE A 347 -7.79 24.72 18.97
C PHE A 347 -7.80 24.43 17.47
N LEU A 348 -7.67 25.47 16.65
CA LEU A 348 -7.47 25.35 15.22
C LEU A 348 -5.97 25.51 14.92
N PRO A 349 -5.31 24.53 14.28
CA PRO A 349 -3.95 24.70 13.79
C PRO A 349 -3.86 25.85 12.79
N VAL A 350 -2.82 26.68 12.92
CA VAL A 350 -2.62 27.84 12.04
C VAL A 350 -1.99 27.40 10.74
N ASN A 351 -2.44 27.97 9.61
CA ASN A 351 -1.74 27.88 8.33
C ASN A 351 -0.59 28.89 8.31
N LEU A 352 0.60 28.46 8.72
CA LEU A 352 1.75 29.34 8.80
C LEU A 352 2.12 29.94 7.43
N ASN A 353 2.78 31.09 7.44
CA ASN A 353 3.33 31.78 6.27
C ASN A 353 2.29 32.32 5.27
N TRP A 354 0.99 32.18 5.54
CA TRP A 354 -0.06 32.74 4.69
C TRP A 354 -0.20 34.24 4.94
N SER A 355 -0.30 35.03 3.86
CA SER A 355 -0.42 36.49 3.91
C SER A 355 -1.40 37.09 2.91
N GLN A 356 -1.59 36.42 1.78
CA GLN A 356 -2.41 36.93 0.68
C GLN A 356 -3.27 35.83 0.09
N ALA A 357 -4.57 36.13 -0.05
CA ALA A 357 -5.51 35.19 -0.68
C ALA A 357 -5.17 34.95 -2.15
N MET A 358 -5.23 33.70 -2.58
CA MET A 358 -5.13 33.32 -3.98
C MET A 358 -6.48 33.52 -4.68
N ASP A 359 -6.45 33.78 -5.99
CA ASP A 359 -7.66 33.90 -6.80
C ASP A 359 -8.44 32.58 -6.81
N ASN A 360 -9.76 32.66 -6.57
CA ASN A 360 -10.66 31.52 -6.58
C ASN A 360 -10.25 30.37 -5.62
N GLY A 361 -9.59 30.69 -4.54
CA GLY A 361 -9.14 29.74 -3.52
C GLY A 361 -9.79 29.96 -2.16
N ILE A 362 -9.50 29.06 -1.26
CA ILE A 362 -9.91 29.17 0.15
C ILE A 362 -9.06 30.18 0.91
N VAL A 363 -9.63 30.71 2.02
CA VAL A 363 -8.91 31.52 3.00
C VAL A 363 -8.65 30.64 4.23
N PRO A 364 -7.41 30.26 4.51
CA PRO A 364 -7.10 29.38 5.62
C PRO A 364 -7.10 30.11 6.98
N VAL A 365 -7.06 29.31 8.05
CA VAL A 365 -6.89 29.81 9.43
C VAL A 365 -5.51 30.46 9.56
N ALA A 366 -5.47 31.79 9.58
CA ALA A 366 -4.22 32.57 9.62
C ALA A 366 -3.78 33.01 11.01
N LYS A 367 -4.64 32.83 12.04
CA LYS A 367 -4.37 33.25 13.41
C LYS A 367 -4.77 32.16 14.40
N PRO A 368 -4.09 32.07 15.56
CA PRO A 368 -4.49 31.14 16.61
C PRO A 368 -5.93 31.36 17.05
N GLU A 369 -6.71 30.30 17.10
CA GLU A 369 -8.11 30.32 17.50
C GLU A 369 -8.41 29.12 18.40
N LYS A 370 -9.11 29.35 19.51
CA LYS A 370 -9.67 28.31 20.37
C LYS A 370 -11.07 27.96 19.87
N LYS A 371 -11.30 26.69 19.61
CA LYS A 371 -12.60 26.18 19.14
C LYS A 371 -12.78 24.75 19.61
N THR A 372 -13.90 24.47 20.24
CA THR A 372 -14.29 23.08 20.50
C THR A 372 -14.66 22.41 19.20
N LEU A 373 -14.01 21.28 18.91
CA LEU A 373 -14.18 20.51 17.68
C LEU A 373 -14.89 19.20 18.00
N LYS A 374 -15.79 18.78 17.13
CA LYS A 374 -16.48 17.48 17.17
C LYS A 374 -16.01 16.57 16.04
N HIS A 375 -15.97 17.09 14.82
CA HIS A 375 -15.66 16.34 13.59
C HIS A 375 -14.63 17.08 12.76
N VAL A 376 -13.58 16.39 12.37
CA VAL A 376 -12.46 16.94 11.61
C VAL A 376 -12.17 16.04 10.43
N LEU A 377 -11.99 16.62 9.24
CA LEU A 377 -11.44 15.93 8.08
C LEU A 377 -9.92 16.11 8.01
N CYS A 378 -9.21 15.04 7.66
CA CYS A 378 -7.78 15.02 7.40
C CYS A 378 -7.53 14.47 6.00
N ASN A 379 -7.02 15.30 5.10
CA ASN A 379 -6.83 14.99 3.69
C ASN A 379 -5.38 14.62 3.38
N ALA A 380 -5.19 13.56 2.62
CA ALA A 380 -3.89 13.13 2.10
C ALA A 380 -4.02 12.75 0.63
N PHE A 381 -3.50 13.58 -0.27
CA PHE A 381 -3.62 13.42 -1.72
C PHE A 381 -2.24 13.13 -2.32
N GLY A 382 -2.13 12.00 -3.02
CA GLY A 382 -0.86 11.47 -3.50
C GLY A 382 -0.65 11.63 -5.00
N PHE A 383 0.60 11.70 -5.40
CA PHE A 383 0.97 11.56 -6.80
C PHE A 383 0.31 10.30 -7.40
N GLY A 384 -0.04 10.36 -8.67
CA GLY A 384 -0.82 9.32 -9.32
C GLY A 384 -2.34 9.45 -9.09
N GLY A 385 -2.77 10.44 -8.28
CA GLY A 385 -4.17 10.67 -7.97
C GLY A 385 -4.72 9.73 -6.90
N ASN A 386 -3.87 9.18 -6.03
CA ASN A 386 -4.31 8.40 -4.87
C ASN A 386 -4.75 9.34 -3.76
N ASP A 387 -6.03 9.66 -3.71
CA ASP A 387 -6.62 10.63 -2.79
C ASP A 387 -7.35 9.93 -1.65
N SER A 388 -7.02 10.31 -0.41
CA SER A 388 -7.62 9.74 0.79
C SER A 388 -8.05 10.83 1.76
N SER A 389 -9.17 10.61 2.44
CA SER A 389 -9.69 11.50 3.48
C SER A 389 -10.10 10.68 4.69
N LEU A 390 -9.68 11.10 5.89
CA LEU A 390 -10.03 10.49 7.17
C LEU A 390 -10.95 11.43 7.95
N LEU A 391 -12.06 10.93 8.44
CA LEU A 391 -12.97 11.68 9.30
C LEU A 391 -12.79 11.23 10.75
N ILE A 392 -12.21 12.12 11.55
CA ILE A 392 -11.86 11.88 12.94
C ILE A 392 -12.84 12.68 13.83
N SER A 393 -13.43 12.01 14.82
CA SER A 393 -14.39 12.61 15.72
C SER A 393 -13.93 12.57 17.17
N SER A 394 -14.38 13.55 17.94
CA SER A 394 -14.12 13.60 19.38
C SER A 394 -14.76 12.41 20.10
N ALA A 395 -14.02 11.75 20.97
CA ALA A 395 -14.53 10.68 21.83
C ALA A 395 -15.60 11.17 22.85
N LYS A 396 -15.80 12.49 22.95
CA LYS A 396 -16.81 13.11 23.84
C LYS A 396 -18.18 13.30 23.17
N VAL A 397 -18.37 12.83 21.93
CA VAL A 397 -19.66 12.90 21.22
C VAL A 397 -20.49 11.67 21.62
N PRO A 398 -21.52 11.80 22.51
CA PRO A 398 -22.25 10.65 23.07
C PRO A 398 -22.95 9.80 22.01
N GLU A 399 -23.47 10.44 20.98
CA GLU A 399 -24.24 9.82 19.89
C GLU A 399 -23.41 8.85 19.04
N LEU A 400 -22.07 8.98 19.07
CA LEU A 400 -21.16 8.07 18.38
C LEU A 400 -20.65 6.92 19.26
N VAL A 401 -20.70 7.10 20.60
CA VAL A 401 -20.23 6.07 21.56
C VAL A 401 -21.38 5.12 21.94
N GLU A 402 -22.63 5.60 21.90
CA GLU A 402 -23.86 4.87 22.21
C GLU A 402 -24.67 4.50 20.94
N GLY A 403 -24.01 4.23 19.80
CA GLY A 403 -24.63 4.02 18.51
C GLY A 403 -25.88 3.12 18.55
N PRO A 404 -26.87 3.32 17.66
CA PRO A 404 -28.10 2.55 17.64
C PRO A 404 -27.81 1.08 17.33
N THR A 405 -28.13 0.22 18.25
CA THR A 405 -27.97 -1.25 18.23
C THR A 405 -28.67 -1.96 17.05
N ASP A 406 -29.59 -1.27 16.35
CA ASP A 406 -30.43 -1.90 15.30
C ASP A 406 -29.89 -1.82 13.87
N LYS A 407 -28.84 -1.04 13.57
CA LYS A 407 -28.31 -0.89 12.20
C LYS A 407 -27.06 -1.74 11.88
N MET A 408 -26.40 -2.31 12.88
CA MET A 408 -25.35 -3.33 12.64
C MET A 408 -25.87 -4.55 11.85
N THR A 409 -27.16 -4.82 11.94
CA THR A 409 -27.83 -5.89 11.21
C THR A 409 -27.85 -5.66 9.70
N VAL A 410 -27.82 -4.42 9.21
CA VAL A 410 -27.96 -4.12 7.78
C VAL A 410 -26.66 -4.28 7.00
N LEU A 411 -25.48 -4.01 7.58
CA LEU A 411 -24.19 -4.29 6.91
C LEU A 411 -23.71 -5.72 7.15
N ARG A 412 -24.06 -6.33 8.28
CA ARG A 412 -23.89 -7.78 8.48
C ARG A 412 -24.89 -8.59 7.64
N GLN A 413 -25.97 -7.98 7.15
CA GLN A 413 -26.98 -8.55 6.25
C GLN A 413 -26.88 -8.08 4.80
N ALA A 414 -25.99 -7.13 4.43
CA ALA A 414 -25.49 -7.05 3.07
C ALA A 414 -24.89 -8.45 2.81
N GLN A 415 -25.53 -9.22 1.96
CA GLN A 415 -25.15 -10.60 1.65
C GLN A 415 -23.65 -10.63 1.45
N GLN A 416 -22.92 -11.22 2.42
CA GLN A 416 -21.52 -11.58 2.16
C GLN A 416 -21.58 -12.39 0.86
N PRO A 417 -20.81 -12.03 -0.16
CA PRO A 417 -20.86 -12.80 -1.38
C PRO A 417 -20.49 -14.24 -1.01
N ASP A 418 -21.37 -15.17 -1.31
CA ASP A 418 -21.14 -16.60 -1.06
C ASP A 418 -19.85 -17.08 -1.74
N SER A 419 -19.36 -16.34 -2.73
CA SER A 419 -18.12 -16.59 -3.47
C SER A 419 -17.66 -15.33 -4.19
N ILE A 420 -16.34 -15.16 -4.33
CA ILE A 420 -15.72 -14.18 -5.22
C ILE A 420 -15.27 -14.92 -6.48
N PHE A 421 -15.79 -14.51 -7.62
CA PHE A 421 -15.51 -15.14 -8.91
C PHE A 421 -14.26 -14.51 -9.56
N VAL A 422 -13.38 -15.34 -10.09
CA VAL A 422 -12.26 -14.96 -10.94
C VAL A 422 -12.75 -14.96 -12.38
N LEU A 423 -13.08 -13.79 -12.92
CA LEU A 423 -13.63 -13.68 -14.29
C LEU A 423 -12.55 -13.82 -15.35
N SER A 424 -11.38 -13.29 -15.09
CA SER A 424 -10.24 -13.36 -16.01
C SER A 424 -8.92 -13.26 -15.26
N ALA A 425 -7.86 -13.80 -15.87
CA ALA A 425 -6.48 -13.64 -15.43
C ALA A 425 -5.56 -13.60 -16.66
N LYS A 426 -4.65 -12.63 -16.74
CA LYS A 426 -3.72 -12.44 -17.85
C LYS A 426 -2.31 -12.22 -17.33
N GLN A 427 -1.32 -12.75 -18.06
CA GLN A 427 0.09 -12.67 -17.67
C GLN A 427 1.00 -12.19 -18.81
N ILE A 428 2.09 -11.54 -18.43
CA ILE A 428 3.30 -11.34 -19.21
C ILE A 428 4.48 -11.74 -18.32
N SER A 429 5.23 -12.72 -18.76
CA SER A 429 6.34 -13.34 -18.00
C SER A 429 7.39 -13.89 -18.97
N MET A 430 8.22 -14.81 -18.52
CA MET A 430 9.16 -15.58 -19.36
C MET A 430 8.44 -16.53 -20.33
N GLN A 431 7.13 -16.75 -20.18
CA GLN A 431 6.34 -17.58 -21.10
C GLN A 431 5.69 -16.74 -22.19
N GLN A 432 5.09 -17.37 -23.20
CA GLN A 432 4.36 -16.66 -24.26
C GLN A 432 3.36 -15.68 -23.63
N PRO A 433 3.45 -14.37 -23.96
CA PRO A 433 2.67 -13.35 -23.29
C PRO A 433 1.17 -13.47 -23.65
N LEU A 434 0.31 -13.22 -22.68
CA LEU A 434 -1.14 -13.18 -22.83
C LEU A 434 -1.76 -14.47 -23.39
N SER A 435 -1.06 -15.60 -23.23
CA SER A 435 -1.37 -16.92 -23.80
C SER A 435 -1.31 -18.00 -22.72
N GLU A 436 -2.07 -19.07 -22.93
CA GLU A 436 -2.05 -20.28 -22.12
C GLU A 436 -1.19 -21.41 -22.75
N GLU A 437 -0.39 -21.14 -23.80
CA GLU A 437 0.47 -22.12 -24.50
C GLU A 437 1.46 -22.84 -23.58
N TRP A 438 1.87 -22.21 -22.47
CA TRP A 438 2.73 -22.81 -21.45
C TRP A 438 2.16 -24.12 -20.87
N MET A 439 0.86 -24.33 -20.94
CA MET A 439 0.22 -25.55 -20.44
C MET A 439 0.61 -26.79 -21.27
N ASP A 440 0.82 -26.62 -22.56
CA ASP A 440 1.17 -27.72 -23.49
C ASP A 440 2.62 -27.62 -23.96
N ASN A 441 3.13 -26.42 -24.17
CA ASN A 441 4.45 -26.15 -24.72
C ASN A 441 5.19 -25.10 -23.88
N PRO A 442 5.59 -25.40 -22.62
CA PRO A 442 6.30 -24.44 -21.78
C PRO A 442 7.70 -24.13 -22.36
N ILE A 443 8.07 -22.85 -22.28
CA ILE A 443 9.44 -22.44 -22.62
C ILE A 443 10.32 -22.71 -21.39
N MET A 444 11.37 -23.50 -21.60
CA MET A 444 12.33 -23.85 -20.55
C MET A 444 13.58 -22.99 -20.69
N TYR A 445 14.06 -22.45 -19.58
CA TYR A 445 15.28 -21.63 -19.53
C TYR A 445 16.32 -22.30 -18.65
N ASP A 446 17.59 -22.16 -19.03
CA ASP A 446 18.74 -22.67 -18.28
C ASP A 446 19.72 -21.53 -17.97
N VAL A 447 19.17 -20.41 -17.49
CA VAL A 447 19.92 -19.22 -17.08
C VAL A 447 19.36 -18.70 -15.75
N PRO A 448 20.20 -18.05 -14.91
CA PRO A 448 19.79 -17.61 -13.58
C PRO A 448 18.75 -16.47 -13.60
N PHE A 449 18.69 -15.71 -14.68
CA PHE A 449 17.72 -14.61 -14.85
C PHE A 449 17.25 -14.51 -16.29
N THR A 450 15.97 -14.27 -16.48
CA THR A 450 15.35 -14.06 -17.79
C THR A 450 14.30 -12.95 -17.71
N ARG A 451 14.38 -12.02 -18.66
CA ARG A 451 13.34 -10.99 -18.82
C ARG A 451 12.06 -11.60 -19.41
N SER A 452 10.94 -10.94 -19.12
CA SER A 452 9.64 -11.28 -19.74
C SER A 452 9.69 -11.14 -21.28
N ILE A 453 8.91 -11.97 -21.95
CA ILE A 453 8.63 -11.84 -23.39
C ILE A 453 7.54 -10.78 -23.56
N ASP A 454 7.89 -9.64 -24.14
CA ASP A 454 6.97 -8.54 -24.35
C ASP A 454 6.08 -8.77 -25.58
N PRO A 455 4.75 -8.56 -25.47
CA PRO A 455 3.88 -8.53 -26.64
C PRO A 455 4.06 -7.23 -27.44
N SER A 456 3.38 -7.12 -28.57
CA SER A 456 3.25 -5.83 -29.25
C SER A 456 2.38 -4.89 -28.42
N PHE A 457 2.96 -3.83 -27.86
CA PHE A 457 2.21 -2.86 -27.05
C PHE A 457 1.36 -1.88 -27.85
N LYS A 458 1.44 -1.91 -29.21
CA LYS A 458 0.74 -0.96 -30.09
C LYS A 458 -0.79 -1.03 -29.98
N GLU A 459 -1.31 -2.17 -29.55
CA GLU A 459 -2.75 -2.39 -29.36
C GLU A 459 -3.27 -1.77 -28.06
N TYR A 460 -2.38 -1.54 -27.09
CA TYR A 460 -2.72 -1.10 -25.75
C TYR A 460 -2.36 0.36 -25.49
N ILE A 461 -1.29 0.85 -26.13
CA ILE A 461 -0.67 2.15 -25.82
C ILE A 461 -0.30 2.83 -27.12
N SER A 462 -0.59 4.14 -27.24
CA SER A 462 -0.16 4.92 -28.39
C SER A 462 1.38 4.95 -28.51
N PRO A 463 1.95 4.97 -29.73
CA PRO A 463 3.41 4.99 -29.91
C PRO A 463 4.10 6.20 -29.23
N ILE A 464 3.40 7.32 -29.08
CA ILE A 464 3.92 8.54 -28.45
C ILE A 464 4.03 8.34 -26.93
N GLU A 465 3.00 7.79 -26.30
CA GLU A 465 3.01 7.48 -24.87
C GLU A 465 4.00 6.38 -24.54
N ALA A 466 4.03 5.31 -25.33
CA ALA A 466 4.91 4.16 -25.12
C ALA A 466 6.42 4.52 -25.08
N ARG A 467 6.82 5.61 -25.77
CA ARG A 467 8.23 6.08 -25.76
C ARG A 467 8.68 6.61 -24.40
N ARG A 468 7.73 7.06 -23.58
CA ARG A 468 7.98 7.70 -22.28
C ARG A 468 7.70 6.78 -21.10
N MET A 469 7.23 5.56 -21.35
CA MET A 469 6.87 4.59 -20.30
C MET A 469 7.98 3.56 -20.10
N GLY A 470 8.28 3.23 -18.82
CA GLY A 470 9.06 2.07 -18.45
C GLY A 470 8.39 0.75 -18.90
N ARG A 471 9.15 -0.33 -18.92
CA ARG A 471 8.66 -1.65 -19.39
C ARG A 471 7.54 -2.18 -18.51
N ILE A 472 7.72 -2.12 -17.18
CA ILE A 472 6.73 -2.58 -16.22
C ILE A 472 5.36 -1.90 -16.41
N LEU A 473 5.36 -0.60 -16.70
CA LEU A 473 4.14 0.17 -16.93
C LEU A 473 3.40 -0.28 -18.20
N LYS A 474 4.14 -0.59 -19.26
CA LYS A 474 3.57 -1.13 -20.51
C LYS A 474 2.95 -2.51 -20.29
N ARG A 475 3.64 -3.37 -19.53
CA ARG A 475 3.18 -4.72 -19.21
C ARG A 475 1.94 -4.69 -18.32
N ALA A 476 1.94 -3.84 -17.30
CA ALA A 476 0.79 -3.65 -16.43
C ALA A 476 -0.45 -3.16 -17.19
N LEU A 477 -0.28 -2.20 -18.11
CA LEU A 477 -1.37 -1.75 -18.97
C LEU A 477 -1.88 -2.84 -19.91
N ALA A 478 -0.99 -3.60 -20.53
CA ALA A 478 -1.38 -4.66 -21.47
C ALA A 478 -2.14 -5.77 -20.75
N THR A 479 -1.63 -6.27 -19.61
CA THR A 479 -2.30 -7.33 -18.83
C THR A 479 -3.64 -6.84 -18.27
N SER A 480 -3.70 -5.59 -17.77
CA SER A 480 -4.93 -5.01 -17.22
C SER A 480 -6.02 -4.83 -18.28
N LYS A 481 -5.68 -4.25 -19.43
CA LYS A 481 -6.63 -4.06 -20.54
C LYS A 481 -7.12 -5.39 -21.11
N GLU A 482 -6.25 -6.38 -21.26
CA GLU A 482 -6.68 -7.73 -21.71
C GLU A 482 -7.50 -8.46 -20.65
N ALA A 483 -7.21 -8.28 -19.36
CA ALA A 483 -8.01 -8.87 -18.30
C ALA A 483 -9.41 -8.25 -18.23
N LEU A 484 -9.52 -6.92 -18.29
CA LEU A 484 -10.81 -6.20 -18.34
C LEU A 484 -11.62 -6.60 -19.57
N LYS A 485 -11.00 -6.62 -20.75
CA LYS A 485 -11.64 -7.05 -21.99
C LYS A 485 -12.14 -8.50 -21.91
N ALA A 486 -11.35 -9.41 -21.35
CA ALA A 486 -11.74 -10.82 -21.17
C ALA A 486 -12.88 -10.98 -20.16
N ALA A 487 -12.98 -10.10 -19.16
CA ALA A 487 -14.09 -10.03 -18.21
C ALA A 487 -15.33 -9.31 -18.76
N GLY A 488 -15.23 -8.69 -19.94
CA GLY A 488 -16.34 -7.97 -20.58
C GLY A 488 -16.65 -6.61 -19.97
N CYS A 489 -15.67 -5.94 -19.36
CA CYS A 489 -15.83 -4.61 -18.73
C CYS A 489 -14.69 -3.66 -19.12
N ASP A 490 -14.97 -2.35 -19.01
CA ASP A 490 -13.99 -1.29 -19.25
C ASP A 490 -13.40 -0.72 -17.94
N THR A 491 -14.19 -0.79 -16.86
CA THR A 491 -13.84 -0.26 -15.52
C THR A 491 -14.27 -1.24 -14.43
N VAL A 492 -13.75 -1.05 -13.24
CA VAL A 492 -14.05 -1.82 -12.01
C VAL A 492 -14.24 -0.85 -10.83
N ASP A 493 -14.80 -1.35 -9.71
CA ASP A 493 -14.99 -0.52 -8.52
C ASP A 493 -13.68 -0.28 -7.75
N ALA A 494 -12.65 -1.10 -7.98
CA ALA A 494 -11.38 -0.96 -7.31
C ALA A 494 -10.22 -1.49 -8.14
N ILE A 495 -9.06 -0.81 -8.06
CA ILE A 495 -7.78 -1.26 -8.61
C ILE A 495 -6.81 -1.42 -7.44
N MET A 496 -6.32 -2.65 -7.21
CA MET A 496 -5.33 -2.96 -6.20
C MET A 496 -4.11 -3.62 -6.85
N THR A 497 -2.93 -3.13 -6.54
CA THR A 497 -1.69 -3.64 -7.14
C THR A 497 -0.69 -4.03 -6.06
N GLY A 498 -0.09 -5.21 -6.19
CA GLY A 498 1.08 -5.65 -5.46
C GLY A 498 2.35 -5.46 -6.29
N THR A 499 3.40 -4.96 -5.66
CA THR A 499 4.75 -4.90 -6.25
C THR A 499 5.78 -4.95 -5.12
N GLY A 500 6.83 -5.71 -5.27
CA GLY A 500 7.89 -5.76 -4.27
C GLY A 500 8.97 -4.71 -4.53
N PHE A 501 9.29 -4.49 -5.81
CA PHE A 501 10.38 -3.62 -6.23
C PHE A 501 9.91 -2.31 -6.88
N GLY A 502 8.64 -2.22 -7.30
CA GLY A 502 8.18 -1.08 -8.08
C GLY A 502 8.86 -0.99 -9.45
N CYS A 503 9.05 0.22 -9.92
CA CYS A 503 9.65 0.52 -11.22
C CYS A 503 11.18 0.58 -11.10
N ILE A 504 11.83 -0.56 -10.94
CA ILE A 504 13.25 -0.65 -10.60
C ILE A 504 14.20 -0.14 -11.73
N GLU A 505 13.83 -0.32 -12.99
CA GLU A 505 14.64 0.18 -14.12
C GLU A 505 14.79 1.72 -14.06
N ASN A 506 13.71 2.43 -13.74
CA ASN A 506 13.74 3.89 -13.57
C ASN A 506 14.47 4.33 -12.30
N THR A 507 14.33 3.55 -11.23
CA THR A 507 15.04 3.78 -9.97
C THR A 507 16.55 3.65 -10.17
N GLU A 508 16.99 2.62 -10.89
CA GLU A 508 18.42 2.44 -11.26
C GLU A 508 18.92 3.61 -12.12
N PHE A 509 18.19 4.01 -13.16
CA PHE A 509 18.61 5.14 -13.99
C PHE A 509 18.77 6.43 -13.17
N PHE A 510 17.91 6.64 -12.18
CA PHE A 510 18.02 7.81 -11.32
C PHE A 510 19.19 7.69 -10.33
N LEU A 511 19.41 6.52 -9.72
CA LEU A 511 20.53 6.25 -8.83
C LEU A 511 21.87 6.34 -9.56
N ASP A 512 21.95 5.80 -10.78
CA ASP A 512 23.15 5.88 -11.62
C ASP A 512 23.50 7.33 -11.95
N ALA A 513 22.50 8.13 -12.38
CA ALA A 513 22.72 9.54 -12.66
C ALA A 513 23.13 10.31 -11.37
N LEU A 514 22.43 10.08 -10.27
CA LEU A 514 22.74 10.72 -8.98
C LEU A 514 24.15 10.37 -8.48
N SER A 515 24.57 9.12 -8.66
CA SER A 515 25.88 8.64 -8.15
C SER A 515 27.05 9.02 -9.04
N ASN A 516 26.87 9.07 -10.36
CA ASN A 516 27.95 9.29 -11.33
C ASN A 516 28.00 10.72 -11.88
N GLU A 517 26.84 11.40 -12.02
CA GLU A 517 26.73 12.74 -12.59
C GLU A 517 26.52 13.82 -11.51
N GLY A 518 26.21 13.40 -10.25
CA GLY A 518 25.93 14.30 -9.13
C GLY A 518 24.47 14.75 -9.08
N GLU A 519 24.20 15.74 -8.23
CA GLU A 519 22.83 16.19 -7.89
C GLU A 519 22.26 17.23 -8.88
N GLN A 520 22.98 17.52 -9.98
CA GLN A 520 22.58 18.51 -10.98
C GLN A 520 21.95 17.84 -12.22
N LEU A 521 20.94 18.46 -12.79
CA LEU A 521 20.35 18.11 -14.10
C LEU A 521 19.78 16.70 -14.22
N LEU A 522 19.23 16.15 -13.13
CA LEU A 522 18.59 14.83 -13.12
C LEU A 522 17.27 14.85 -13.94
N LYS A 523 16.96 13.75 -14.62
CA LYS A 523 15.79 13.65 -15.50
C LYS A 523 14.50 13.42 -14.69
N PRO A 524 13.49 14.32 -14.79
CA PRO A 524 12.23 14.17 -14.05
C PRO A 524 11.50 12.85 -14.32
N THR A 525 11.59 12.35 -15.56
CA THR A 525 10.89 11.12 -15.98
C THR A 525 11.29 9.90 -15.17
N TYR A 526 12.57 9.79 -14.81
CA TYR A 526 13.06 8.66 -14.01
C TYR A 526 12.43 8.67 -12.61
N PHE A 527 12.41 9.83 -11.97
CA PHE A 527 11.77 9.96 -10.66
C PHE A 527 10.25 9.78 -10.71
N MET A 528 9.55 10.41 -11.67
CA MET A 528 8.10 10.26 -11.82
C MET A 528 7.65 8.81 -11.96
N GLN A 529 8.47 7.99 -12.62
CA GLN A 529 8.16 6.58 -12.87
C GLN A 529 8.88 5.61 -11.93
N SER A 530 9.55 6.10 -10.89
CA SER A 530 10.17 5.22 -9.88
C SER A 530 9.23 4.86 -8.72
N THR A 531 8.14 5.61 -8.50
CA THR A 531 7.23 5.35 -7.40
C THR A 531 6.39 4.09 -7.63
N HIS A 532 6.19 3.28 -6.59
CA HIS A 532 5.48 2.01 -6.66
C HIS A 532 4.04 2.15 -7.19
N ASN A 533 3.31 3.17 -6.73
CA ASN A 533 1.93 3.40 -7.13
C ASN A 533 1.75 3.93 -8.55
N THR A 534 2.83 4.32 -9.25
CA THR A 534 2.75 4.70 -10.66
C THR A 534 2.12 3.59 -11.51
N ILE A 535 2.30 2.32 -11.12
CA ILE A 535 1.75 1.16 -11.82
C ILE A 535 0.21 1.20 -11.77
N SER A 536 -0.38 1.20 -10.57
CA SER A 536 -1.85 1.21 -10.40
C SER A 536 -2.48 2.51 -10.90
N SER A 537 -1.81 3.64 -10.65
CA SER A 537 -2.28 4.97 -11.06
C SER A 537 -2.33 5.11 -12.57
N LEU A 538 -1.32 4.61 -13.29
CA LEU A 538 -1.32 4.64 -14.75
C LEU A 538 -2.44 3.78 -15.34
N VAL A 539 -2.72 2.62 -14.75
CA VAL A 539 -3.88 1.80 -15.14
C VAL A 539 -5.17 2.60 -14.93
N ALA A 540 -5.35 3.25 -13.78
CA ALA A 540 -6.52 4.09 -13.51
C ALA A 540 -6.66 5.26 -14.50
N ILE A 541 -5.58 5.98 -14.79
CA ILE A 541 -5.56 7.08 -15.76
C ILE A 541 -5.98 6.59 -17.17
N GLN A 542 -5.40 5.47 -17.61
CA GLN A 542 -5.65 4.92 -18.95
C GLN A 542 -7.04 4.28 -19.12
N THR A 543 -7.64 3.81 -18.04
CA THR A 543 -9.00 3.24 -18.00
C THR A 543 -10.04 4.25 -17.52
N LYS A 544 -9.63 5.49 -17.17
CA LYS A 544 -10.48 6.53 -16.58
C LYS A 544 -11.24 6.03 -15.36
N ASN A 545 -10.57 5.27 -14.51
CA ASN A 545 -11.14 4.71 -13.30
C ASN A 545 -10.89 5.65 -12.12
N TYR A 546 -11.94 6.29 -11.63
CA TYR A 546 -11.91 7.26 -10.52
C TYR A 546 -12.20 6.64 -9.16
N ASN A 547 -12.38 5.34 -9.10
CA ASN A 547 -12.75 4.61 -7.91
C ASN A 547 -11.53 4.29 -7.03
N TYR A 548 -11.73 3.41 -6.05
CA TYR A 548 -10.70 2.99 -5.11
C TYR A 548 -9.40 2.55 -5.81
N ASN A 549 -8.24 3.03 -5.31
CA ASN A 549 -6.93 2.66 -5.83
C ASN A 549 -5.92 2.48 -4.70
N ALA A 550 -5.24 1.33 -4.65
CA ALA A 550 -4.24 1.03 -3.65
C ALA A 550 -3.04 0.27 -4.23
N THR A 551 -1.87 0.49 -3.65
CA THR A 551 -0.63 -0.24 -4.00
C THR A 551 0.03 -0.77 -2.74
N TYR A 552 0.35 -2.06 -2.75
CA TYR A 552 1.01 -2.80 -1.68
C TYR A 552 2.45 -3.10 -2.07
N ALA A 553 3.38 -2.82 -1.16
CA ALA A 553 4.82 -3.04 -1.37
C ALA A 553 5.41 -3.73 -0.14
N HIS A 554 5.20 -5.05 -0.03
CA HIS A 554 5.66 -5.85 1.11
C HIS A 554 6.24 -7.19 0.65
N LYS A 555 7.42 -7.14 0.05
CA LYS A 555 8.16 -8.34 -0.40
C LYS A 555 7.26 -9.37 -1.12
N GLY A 556 7.47 -10.64 -0.80
CA GLY A 556 6.80 -11.79 -1.40
C GLY A 556 5.33 -11.98 -1.05
N ILE A 557 4.71 -11.06 -0.30
CA ILE A 557 3.26 -11.05 -0.01
C ILE A 557 2.55 -9.80 -0.55
N SER A 558 3.21 -9.03 -1.42
CA SER A 558 2.61 -7.82 -2.01
C SER A 558 1.34 -8.13 -2.80
N PHE A 559 1.34 -9.21 -3.58
CA PHE A 559 0.14 -9.66 -4.32
C PHE A 559 -0.99 -10.07 -3.37
N GLU A 560 -0.68 -10.88 -2.37
CA GLU A 560 -1.67 -11.37 -1.41
C GLU A 560 -2.23 -10.23 -0.55
N SER A 561 -1.44 -9.20 -0.26
CA SER A 561 -1.91 -7.99 0.43
C SER A 561 -2.93 -7.22 -0.42
N ALA A 562 -2.67 -7.07 -1.73
CA ALA A 562 -3.62 -6.48 -2.68
C ALA A 562 -4.89 -7.34 -2.82
N LEU A 563 -4.74 -8.65 -2.91
CA LEU A 563 -5.86 -9.59 -2.97
C LEU A 563 -6.69 -9.59 -1.67
N HIS A 564 -6.03 -9.46 -0.52
CA HIS A 564 -6.68 -9.38 0.79
C HIS A 564 -7.49 -8.10 0.96
N ASP A 565 -7.01 -6.97 0.45
CA ASP A 565 -7.79 -5.73 0.44
C ASP A 565 -9.06 -5.89 -0.41
N ALA A 566 -8.95 -6.45 -1.62
CA ALA A 566 -10.13 -6.76 -2.44
C ALA A 566 -11.10 -7.69 -1.69
N TRP A 567 -10.58 -8.76 -1.08
CA TRP A 567 -11.37 -9.68 -0.25
C TRP A 567 -12.15 -8.97 0.85
N LEU A 568 -11.51 -8.08 1.62
CA LEU A 568 -12.17 -7.31 2.68
C LEU A 568 -13.27 -6.41 2.12
N GLN A 569 -13.03 -5.73 1.02
CA GLN A 569 -14.00 -4.80 0.44
C GLN A 569 -15.21 -5.50 -0.18
N PHE A 570 -15.03 -6.67 -0.79
CA PHE A 570 -16.13 -7.54 -1.20
C PHE A 570 -17.00 -7.95 0.00
N HIS A 571 -16.38 -8.37 1.11
CA HIS A 571 -17.10 -8.79 2.33
C HIS A 571 -17.80 -7.63 3.05
N LEU A 572 -17.31 -6.39 2.87
CA LEU A 572 -17.99 -5.19 3.36
C LEU A 572 -19.11 -4.71 2.43
N GLY A 573 -19.29 -5.35 1.26
CA GLY A 573 -20.23 -4.91 0.25
C GLY A 573 -19.88 -3.52 -0.35
N LYS A 574 -18.62 -3.10 -0.26
CA LYS A 574 -18.14 -1.82 -0.79
C LYS A 574 -17.93 -1.87 -2.30
N ILE A 575 -17.55 -3.02 -2.82
CA ILE A 575 -17.26 -3.23 -4.24
C ILE A 575 -17.98 -4.47 -4.77
N GLY A 576 -18.41 -4.43 -6.02
CA GLY A 576 -18.90 -5.57 -6.79
C GLY A 576 -17.87 -6.13 -7.76
N SER A 577 -16.79 -5.36 -8.04
CA SER A 577 -15.74 -5.75 -8.98
C SER A 577 -14.38 -5.16 -8.58
N ALA A 578 -13.30 -5.90 -8.89
CA ALA A 578 -11.93 -5.43 -8.66
C ALA A 578 -10.97 -5.91 -9.75
N LEU A 579 -10.00 -5.07 -10.09
CA LEU A 579 -8.80 -5.44 -10.83
C LEU A 579 -7.65 -5.57 -9.84
N VAL A 580 -7.17 -6.79 -9.62
CA VAL A 580 -6.03 -7.07 -8.76
C VAL A 580 -4.84 -7.39 -9.64
N GLY A 581 -3.75 -6.59 -9.52
CA GLY A 581 -2.53 -6.76 -10.28
C GLY A 581 -1.34 -7.15 -9.41
N CYS A 582 -0.35 -7.81 -10.00
CA CYS A 582 0.98 -7.91 -9.45
C CYS A 582 2.00 -7.68 -10.55
N HIS A 583 2.94 -6.77 -10.29
CA HIS A 583 3.87 -6.32 -11.32
C HIS A 583 5.23 -6.06 -10.70
N ASP A 584 6.23 -6.81 -11.13
CA ASP A 584 7.62 -6.59 -10.79
C ASP A 584 8.51 -6.76 -12.01
N GLU A 585 9.40 -5.82 -12.20
CA GLU A 585 10.48 -5.93 -13.17
C GLU A 585 11.82 -6.19 -12.47
N MET A 586 12.77 -6.68 -13.24
CA MET A 586 14.12 -6.92 -12.78
C MET A 586 15.10 -6.55 -13.88
N THR A 587 16.20 -5.92 -13.54
CA THR A 587 17.32 -5.69 -14.45
C THR A 587 18.45 -6.68 -14.15
N GLU A 588 19.41 -6.82 -15.06
CA GLU A 588 20.60 -7.65 -14.84
C GLU A 588 21.43 -7.12 -13.65
N THR A 589 21.55 -5.80 -13.54
CA THR A 589 22.24 -5.12 -12.44
C THR A 589 21.55 -5.41 -11.12
N PHE A 590 20.25 -5.21 -11.07
CA PHE A 590 19.47 -5.41 -9.85
C PHE A 590 19.44 -6.89 -9.42
N HIS A 591 19.29 -7.83 -10.36
CA HIS A 591 19.43 -9.25 -10.07
C HIS A 591 20.79 -9.58 -9.44
N SER A 592 21.88 -9.02 -9.99
CA SER A 592 23.21 -9.21 -9.43
C SER A 592 23.34 -8.66 -8.01
N ILE A 593 22.75 -7.49 -7.74
CA ILE A 593 22.71 -6.87 -6.41
C ILE A 593 21.91 -7.77 -5.43
N MET A 594 20.71 -8.19 -5.82
CA MET A 594 19.85 -9.04 -4.97
C MET A 594 20.50 -10.39 -4.65
N LYS A 595 21.18 -10.98 -5.63
CA LYS A 595 21.97 -12.20 -5.45
C LYS A 595 23.11 -12.00 -4.44
N LYS A 596 23.84 -10.89 -4.57
CA LYS A 596 24.93 -10.51 -3.66
C LYS A 596 24.44 -10.30 -2.22
N GLY A 597 23.25 -9.69 -2.05
CA GLY A 597 22.59 -9.51 -0.75
C GLY A 597 21.97 -10.78 -0.15
N GLY A 598 21.98 -11.90 -0.87
CA GLY A 598 21.34 -13.14 -0.41
C GLY A 598 19.81 -13.12 -0.45
N VAL A 599 19.21 -12.14 -1.16
CA VAL A 599 17.76 -11.95 -1.18
C VAL A 599 17.08 -12.91 -2.16
N MET A 600 17.65 -13.11 -3.35
CA MET A 600 17.16 -14.06 -4.35
C MET A 600 18.27 -14.45 -5.35
N GLY A 601 17.98 -15.42 -6.20
CA GLY A 601 18.93 -15.93 -7.21
C GLY A 601 20.02 -16.83 -6.59
N GLN A 602 19.72 -17.47 -5.44
CA GLN A 602 20.61 -18.42 -4.78
C GLN A 602 20.46 -19.83 -5.37
N ASP A 603 21.52 -20.63 -5.27
CA ASP A 603 21.55 -22.03 -5.74
C ASP A 603 21.06 -22.16 -7.22
N ASP A 604 20.07 -23.01 -7.46
CA ASP A 604 19.44 -23.25 -8.77
C ASP A 604 18.18 -22.38 -9.01
N GLU A 605 17.97 -21.37 -8.16
CA GLU A 605 16.84 -20.45 -8.26
C GLU A 605 16.95 -19.58 -9.52
N ARG A 606 15.93 -19.64 -10.34
CA ARG A 606 15.82 -18.82 -11.55
C ARG A 606 14.93 -17.63 -11.27
N CYS A 607 15.42 -16.44 -11.58
CA CYS A 607 14.66 -15.20 -11.41
C CYS A 607 14.01 -14.77 -12.73
N GLY A 608 12.86 -14.13 -12.62
CA GLY A 608 12.11 -13.61 -13.76
C GLY A 608 11.34 -12.35 -13.42
N GLU A 609 10.73 -11.76 -14.43
CA GLU A 609 9.83 -10.60 -14.27
C GLU A 609 8.37 -11.07 -14.27
N VAL A 610 7.50 -10.31 -13.61
CA VAL A 610 6.09 -10.65 -13.43
C VAL A 610 5.19 -9.48 -13.83
N ALA A 611 4.19 -9.75 -14.64
CA ALA A 611 3.03 -8.88 -14.80
C ALA A 611 1.78 -9.75 -14.92
N VAL A 612 0.93 -9.71 -13.90
CA VAL A 612 -0.35 -10.43 -13.86
C VAL A 612 -1.45 -9.44 -13.48
N SER A 613 -2.57 -9.56 -14.17
CA SER A 613 -3.81 -8.83 -13.83
C SER A 613 -4.98 -9.79 -13.80
N VAL A 614 -5.77 -9.71 -12.72
CA VAL A 614 -6.90 -10.57 -12.41
C VAL A 614 -8.14 -9.71 -12.21
N VAL A 615 -9.25 -10.04 -12.87
CA VAL A 615 -10.55 -9.39 -12.61
C VAL A 615 -11.39 -10.30 -11.71
N LEU A 616 -11.79 -9.74 -10.59
CA LEU A 616 -12.65 -10.37 -9.59
C LEU A 616 -14.05 -9.75 -9.61
N SER A 617 -15.07 -10.54 -9.28
CA SER A 617 -16.46 -10.07 -9.15
C SER A 617 -17.19 -10.83 -8.05
N SER A 618 -18.12 -10.15 -7.37
CA SER A 618 -19.10 -10.77 -6.47
C SER A 618 -20.23 -11.49 -7.22
N ASP A 619 -20.38 -11.22 -8.52
CA ASP A 619 -21.34 -11.87 -9.42
C ASP A 619 -20.57 -12.65 -10.50
N GLY A 620 -20.87 -13.92 -10.67
CA GLY A 620 -20.27 -14.78 -11.71
C GLY A 620 -20.67 -14.44 -13.14
N SER A 621 -21.52 -13.44 -13.34
CA SER A 621 -21.89 -12.94 -14.67
C SER A 621 -20.89 -11.88 -15.17
N ALA A 622 -20.82 -11.70 -16.50
CA ALA A 622 -20.02 -10.64 -17.09
C ALA A 622 -20.43 -9.27 -16.54
N LEU A 623 -19.44 -8.47 -16.14
CA LEU A 623 -19.64 -7.09 -15.73
C LEU A 623 -20.13 -6.29 -16.94
N ARG A 624 -21.30 -5.63 -16.83
CA ARG A 624 -21.88 -4.87 -17.96
C ARG A 624 -21.18 -3.53 -18.13
N PRO A 625 -20.95 -3.05 -19.39
CA PRO A 625 -20.62 -1.65 -19.65
C PRO A 625 -21.73 -0.74 -19.12
N PHE A 626 -21.38 0.38 -18.50
CA PHE A 626 -22.33 1.29 -17.82
C PHE A 626 -23.34 1.98 -18.79
N ASP A 627 -23.07 2.04 -20.11
CA ASP A 627 -23.86 2.74 -21.13
C ASP A 627 -23.96 1.93 -22.42
N GLY A 628 -24.70 0.83 -22.43
CA GLY A 628 -25.05 0.12 -23.66
C GLY A 628 -26.54 -0.15 -23.78
N PRO A 629 -27.17 -0.08 -25.00
CA PRO A 629 -28.57 -0.42 -25.19
C PRO A 629 -28.80 -1.87 -24.82
N GLN A 630 -29.90 -2.14 -24.10
CA GLN A 630 -30.33 -3.48 -23.69
C GLN A 630 -30.63 -4.33 -24.93
N GLY A 631 -29.63 -5.07 -25.42
CA GLY A 631 -29.77 -6.15 -26.37
C GLY A 631 -30.05 -7.50 -25.69
N PRO A 632 -30.52 -8.54 -26.40
CA PRO A 632 -30.78 -9.84 -25.81
C PRO A 632 -29.51 -10.41 -25.18
N GLN A 633 -29.65 -11.00 -23.99
CA GLN A 633 -28.60 -11.57 -23.14
C GLN A 633 -27.63 -12.46 -23.91
N ALA A 634 -26.50 -11.93 -24.34
CA ALA A 634 -25.33 -12.74 -24.60
C ALA A 634 -24.88 -13.32 -23.26
N GLN A 635 -24.71 -14.62 -23.12
CA GLN A 635 -24.11 -15.25 -21.97
C GLN A 635 -22.72 -14.65 -21.81
N GLY A 636 -22.46 -13.97 -20.67
CA GLY A 636 -21.16 -13.41 -20.36
C GLY A 636 -20.06 -14.49 -20.28
N PRO A 637 -18.79 -14.09 -20.26
CA PRO A 637 -17.70 -15.05 -20.10
C PRO A 637 -17.92 -15.87 -18.82
N GLN A 638 -17.75 -17.18 -18.91
CA GLN A 638 -17.79 -18.08 -17.76
C GLN A 638 -16.60 -17.77 -16.86
N PRO A 639 -16.78 -17.69 -15.53
CA PRO A 639 -15.66 -17.52 -14.60
C PRO A 639 -14.59 -18.60 -14.78
N LEU A 640 -13.34 -18.27 -14.50
CA LEU A 640 -12.25 -19.24 -14.49
C LEU A 640 -12.39 -20.20 -13.30
N CYS A 641 -12.67 -19.62 -12.12
CA CYS A 641 -12.80 -20.31 -10.84
C CYS A 641 -13.42 -19.36 -9.81
N ARG A 642 -13.54 -19.83 -8.55
CA ARG A 642 -13.97 -19.08 -7.39
C ARG A 642 -12.82 -18.96 -6.39
N LEU A 643 -12.66 -17.80 -5.78
CA LEU A 643 -11.79 -17.57 -4.63
C LEU A 643 -12.64 -17.74 -3.36
N THR A 644 -12.42 -18.82 -2.62
CA THR A 644 -13.24 -19.23 -1.47
C THR A 644 -12.53 -19.11 -0.14
N GLY A 645 -11.19 -18.92 -0.13
CA GLY A 645 -10.42 -18.76 1.08
C GLY A 645 -9.14 -17.95 0.88
N LEU A 646 -8.84 -17.11 1.87
CA LEU A 646 -7.59 -16.33 1.92
C LEU A 646 -7.16 -16.13 3.38
N LYS A 647 -5.92 -16.46 3.70
CA LYS A 647 -5.29 -16.24 5.01
C LYS A 647 -3.87 -15.72 4.83
N MET A 648 -3.51 -14.75 5.66
CA MET A 648 -2.15 -14.21 5.78
C MET A 648 -1.70 -14.34 7.23
N LEU A 649 -0.47 -14.77 7.46
CA LEU A 649 0.12 -14.98 8.78
C LEU A 649 1.56 -14.47 8.79
N HIS A 650 1.96 -13.81 9.86
CA HIS A 650 3.33 -13.36 10.06
C HIS A 650 4.01 -14.20 11.14
N GLN A 651 5.16 -14.78 10.83
CA GLN A 651 5.96 -15.65 11.70
C GLN A 651 5.12 -16.69 12.47
N PRO A 652 4.22 -17.45 11.80
CA PRO A 652 3.36 -18.41 12.50
C PRO A 652 4.16 -19.57 13.08
N THR A 653 3.68 -20.14 14.19
CA THR A 653 4.09 -21.49 14.58
C THR A 653 3.43 -22.54 13.69
N MET A 654 3.95 -23.75 13.65
CA MET A 654 3.31 -24.84 12.91
C MET A 654 1.85 -25.07 13.34
N ASN A 655 1.54 -24.95 14.63
CA ASN A 655 0.17 -25.05 15.13
C ASN A 655 -0.71 -23.92 14.57
N ASN A 656 -0.21 -22.67 14.49
CA ASN A 656 -0.96 -21.58 13.90
C ASN A 656 -1.25 -21.85 12.41
N LEU A 657 -0.31 -22.44 11.66
CA LEU A 657 -0.52 -22.82 10.26
C LEU A 657 -1.58 -23.93 10.14
N MET A 658 -1.52 -24.96 10.98
CA MET A 658 -2.52 -26.03 11.00
C MET A 658 -3.92 -25.50 11.32
N ASP A 659 -4.04 -24.60 12.30
CA ASP A 659 -5.28 -23.96 12.67
C ASP A 659 -5.81 -23.07 11.52
N ALA A 660 -4.92 -22.34 10.84
CA ALA A 660 -5.28 -21.50 9.71
C ALA A 660 -5.81 -22.31 8.53
N VAL A 661 -5.15 -23.42 8.18
CA VAL A 661 -5.63 -24.37 7.15
C VAL A 661 -6.99 -24.91 7.53
N THR A 662 -7.13 -25.42 8.75
CA THR A 662 -8.38 -26.00 9.24
C THR A 662 -9.54 -25.01 9.22
N THR A 663 -9.32 -23.83 9.81
CA THR A 663 -10.37 -22.80 9.88
C THR A 663 -10.74 -22.23 8.52
N MET A 664 -9.76 -22.09 7.61
CA MET A 664 -10.03 -21.63 6.23
C MET A 664 -10.90 -22.65 5.47
N LEU A 665 -10.55 -23.93 5.53
CA LEU A 665 -11.33 -25.00 4.87
C LEU A 665 -12.74 -25.11 5.46
N GLN A 666 -12.88 -25.05 6.79
CA GLN A 666 -14.19 -25.04 7.45
C GLN A 666 -15.05 -23.84 7.04
N SER A 667 -14.43 -22.65 6.89
CA SER A 667 -15.15 -21.45 6.44
C SER A 667 -15.65 -21.56 4.99
N ALA A 668 -15.02 -22.39 4.17
CA ALA A 668 -15.41 -22.71 2.81
C ALA A 668 -16.33 -23.95 2.72
N ASP A 669 -16.76 -24.51 3.86
CA ASP A 669 -17.51 -25.78 3.94
C ASP A 669 -16.75 -26.96 3.28
N ARG A 670 -15.44 -27.02 3.56
CA ARG A 670 -14.50 -28.01 3.02
C ARG A 670 -13.67 -28.67 4.12
N SER A 671 -13.07 -29.78 3.73
CA SER A 671 -12.04 -30.47 4.49
C SER A 671 -10.76 -30.63 3.65
N LEU A 672 -9.66 -31.07 4.26
CA LEU A 672 -8.44 -31.33 3.52
C LEU A 672 -8.64 -32.45 2.44
N ALA A 673 -9.59 -33.36 2.64
CA ALA A 673 -9.88 -34.39 1.63
C ALA A 673 -10.36 -33.79 0.30
N ASP A 674 -11.05 -32.65 0.35
CA ASP A 674 -11.62 -31.98 -0.83
C ASP A 674 -10.58 -31.20 -1.63
N VAL A 675 -9.39 -30.92 -1.07
CA VAL A 675 -8.28 -30.27 -1.78
C VAL A 675 -7.58 -31.29 -2.67
N ASP A 676 -7.55 -31.04 -3.98
CA ASP A 676 -6.91 -31.95 -4.95
C ASP A 676 -5.40 -31.80 -5.00
N TYR A 677 -4.92 -30.55 -5.04
CA TYR A 677 -3.51 -30.21 -5.23
C TYR A 677 -3.08 -29.06 -4.33
N ILE A 678 -1.82 -29.08 -3.91
CA ILE A 678 -1.16 -27.97 -3.22
C ILE A 678 -0.16 -27.33 -4.16
N LEU A 679 -0.38 -26.09 -4.56
CA LEU A 679 0.55 -25.33 -5.39
C LEU A 679 1.52 -24.55 -4.50
N THR A 680 2.82 -24.82 -4.64
CA THR A 680 3.89 -24.31 -3.80
C THR A 680 4.80 -23.34 -4.54
N GLY A 681 5.50 -22.49 -3.79
CA GLY A 681 6.52 -21.56 -4.33
C GLY A 681 7.92 -22.16 -4.40
N ILE A 682 8.07 -23.48 -4.57
CA ILE A 682 9.37 -24.14 -4.78
C ILE A 682 10.06 -23.51 -5.98
N SER A 683 11.30 -22.98 -5.79
CA SER A 683 11.98 -22.10 -6.73
C SER A 683 13.36 -22.62 -7.23
N GLY A 684 13.97 -23.58 -6.52
CA GLY A 684 15.33 -24.03 -6.71
C GLY A 684 16.32 -23.48 -5.66
N ASN A 685 15.84 -22.66 -4.72
CA ASN A 685 16.58 -22.31 -3.51
C ASN A 685 16.56 -23.50 -2.55
N HIS A 686 17.69 -24.18 -2.34
CA HIS A 686 17.73 -25.47 -1.67
C HIS A 686 17.27 -25.43 -0.22
N GLU A 687 17.60 -24.38 0.51
CA GLU A 687 17.18 -24.21 1.91
C GLU A 687 15.68 -23.96 2.01
N ASN A 688 15.18 -23.03 1.19
CA ASN A 688 13.77 -22.68 1.14
C ASN A 688 12.90 -23.86 0.67
N ASP A 689 13.32 -24.57 -0.38
CA ASP A 689 12.59 -25.72 -0.92
C ASP A 689 12.53 -26.88 0.09
N LYS A 690 13.61 -27.13 0.85
CA LYS A 690 13.61 -28.10 1.93
C LYS A 690 12.60 -27.75 3.02
N ALA A 691 12.51 -26.47 3.39
CA ALA A 691 11.50 -26.00 4.34
C ALA A 691 10.08 -26.18 3.78
N TYR A 692 9.83 -25.81 2.54
CA TYR A 692 8.55 -26.06 1.86
C TYR A 692 8.12 -27.52 1.94
N LEU A 693 9.01 -28.44 1.56
CA LEU A 693 8.70 -29.88 1.57
C LEU A 693 8.42 -30.42 2.97
N ALA A 694 9.12 -29.94 3.99
CA ALA A 694 8.90 -30.35 5.37
C ALA A 694 7.56 -29.82 5.93
N GLU A 695 7.26 -28.57 5.65
CA GLU A 695 6.03 -27.88 6.09
C GLU A 695 4.81 -28.45 5.37
N THR A 696 4.86 -28.62 4.04
CA THR A 696 3.75 -29.19 3.26
C THR A 696 3.44 -30.62 3.68
N LYS A 697 4.46 -31.44 3.98
CA LYS A 697 4.26 -32.79 4.51
C LYS A 697 3.52 -32.79 5.83
N THR A 698 3.83 -31.85 6.71
CA THR A 698 3.19 -31.72 8.02
C THR A 698 1.76 -31.21 7.92
N LEU A 699 1.51 -30.20 7.04
CA LEU A 699 0.22 -29.54 6.90
C LEU A 699 -0.78 -30.32 6.06
N PHE A 700 -0.30 -30.96 4.99
CA PHE A 700 -1.16 -31.52 3.94
C PHE A 700 -0.98 -33.03 3.71
N GLY A 701 -0.05 -33.68 4.45
CA GLY A 701 0.21 -35.12 4.34
C GLY A 701 0.75 -35.52 2.96
N ASP A 702 0.10 -36.48 2.29
CA ASP A 702 0.52 -37.01 0.98
C ASP A 702 -0.25 -36.38 -0.19
N LYS A 703 -0.73 -35.13 -0.03
CA LYS A 703 -1.37 -34.41 -1.15
C LYS A 703 -0.34 -34.14 -2.25
N PRO A 704 -0.71 -34.31 -3.55
CA PRO A 704 0.19 -34.03 -4.66
C PRO A 704 0.61 -32.56 -4.66
N LEU A 705 1.92 -32.32 -4.80
CA LEU A 705 2.52 -30.99 -4.78
C LEU A 705 2.78 -30.52 -6.20
N LEU A 706 2.41 -29.26 -6.48
CA LEU A 706 2.68 -28.56 -7.72
C LEU A 706 3.70 -27.43 -7.48
N LYS A 707 4.43 -27.07 -8.53
CA LYS A 707 5.35 -25.93 -8.57
C LYS A 707 5.18 -25.18 -9.90
N TYR A 708 5.51 -23.90 -9.92
CA TYR A 708 5.37 -23.04 -11.10
C TYR A 708 6.61 -22.16 -11.35
N LYS A 709 7.42 -21.85 -10.34
CA LYS A 709 8.55 -20.91 -10.46
C LYS A 709 9.66 -21.40 -11.41
N HIS A 710 9.79 -22.71 -11.64
CA HIS A 710 10.71 -23.25 -12.63
C HIS A 710 10.35 -22.86 -14.08
N LEU A 711 9.10 -22.45 -14.34
CA LEU A 711 8.63 -21.96 -15.66
C LEU A 711 8.55 -20.44 -15.71
N PHE A 712 8.25 -19.79 -14.59
CA PHE A 712 7.92 -18.37 -14.55
C PHE A 712 8.95 -17.51 -13.82
N GLY A 713 9.92 -18.13 -13.15
CA GLY A 713 10.95 -17.47 -12.39
C GLY A 713 10.50 -17.07 -10.97
N GLU A 714 11.49 -16.81 -10.12
CA GLU A 714 11.33 -16.21 -8.80
C GLU A 714 11.29 -14.69 -8.92
N ASN A 715 10.45 -14.08 -8.11
CA ASN A 715 10.32 -12.65 -7.93
C ASN A 715 9.47 -12.40 -6.69
N PHE A 716 9.47 -11.21 -6.11
CA PHE A 716 8.65 -10.93 -4.93
C PHE A 716 7.15 -11.15 -5.17
N THR A 717 6.63 -10.81 -6.34
CA THR A 717 5.21 -11.03 -6.65
C THR A 717 4.94 -12.30 -7.49
N ALA A 718 5.88 -13.25 -7.49
CA ALA A 718 5.71 -14.51 -8.24
C ALA A 718 4.47 -15.31 -7.81
N SER A 719 3.98 -15.14 -6.59
CA SER A 719 2.74 -15.78 -6.09
C SER A 719 1.50 -15.45 -6.93
N GLY A 720 1.46 -14.26 -7.55
CA GLY A 720 0.42 -13.91 -8.52
C GLY A 720 0.43 -14.77 -9.79
N LEU A 721 1.62 -15.23 -10.23
CA LEU A 721 1.72 -16.24 -11.29
C LEU A 721 1.23 -17.60 -10.80
N GLY A 722 1.48 -17.96 -9.52
CA GLY A 722 0.88 -19.14 -8.90
C GLY A 722 -0.65 -19.09 -8.91
N PHE A 723 -1.22 -17.94 -8.57
CA PHE A 723 -2.68 -17.73 -8.67
C PHE A 723 -3.17 -17.87 -10.10
N TYR A 724 -2.51 -17.26 -11.07
CA TYR A 724 -2.82 -17.40 -12.50
C TYR A 724 -2.76 -18.86 -12.95
N VAL A 725 -1.71 -19.60 -12.60
CA VAL A 725 -1.54 -21.03 -12.95
C VAL A 725 -2.67 -21.87 -12.38
N ALA A 726 -3.00 -21.71 -11.10
CA ALA A 726 -4.09 -22.45 -10.45
C ALA A 726 -5.44 -22.15 -11.13
N ALA A 727 -5.75 -20.89 -11.41
CA ALA A 727 -6.99 -20.49 -12.07
C ALA A 727 -7.10 -21.09 -13.49
N GLN A 728 -5.99 -21.13 -14.27
CA GLN A 728 -5.97 -21.72 -15.59
C GLN A 728 -6.11 -23.25 -15.55
N CYS A 729 -5.51 -23.93 -14.57
CA CYS A 729 -5.67 -25.38 -14.39
C CYS A 729 -7.12 -25.75 -14.06
N LEU A 730 -7.79 -25.00 -13.17
CA LEU A 730 -9.20 -25.19 -12.83
C LEU A 730 -10.10 -24.99 -14.05
N LYS A 731 -9.90 -23.88 -14.79
CA LYS A 731 -10.64 -23.60 -16.05
C LYS A 731 -10.47 -24.72 -17.08
N ALA A 732 -9.22 -25.18 -17.27
CA ALA A 732 -8.90 -26.20 -18.26
C ALA A 732 -9.35 -27.60 -17.84
N GLY A 733 -9.71 -27.80 -16.57
CA GLY A 733 -10.07 -29.11 -16.00
C GLY A 733 -8.90 -30.10 -16.02
N ARG A 734 -7.65 -29.64 -16.06
CA ARG A 734 -6.43 -30.49 -16.06
C ARG A 734 -5.23 -29.78 -15.44
N VAL A 735 -4.30 -30.57 -14.93
CA VAL A 735 -2.99 -30.10 -14.43
C VAL A 735 -1.91 -30.65 -15.34
N PRO A 736 -1.11 -29.79 -16.04
CA PRO A 736 0.01 -30.26 -16.84
C PRO A 736 1.05 -31.04 -16.03
N SER A 737 1.58 -32.12 -16.62
CA SER A 737 2.52 -33.01 -15.92
C SER A 737 3.81 -32.33 -15.45
N HIS A 738 4.26 -31.31 -16.17
CA HIS A 738 5.48 -30.54 -15.84
C HIS A 738 5.31 -29.64 -14.60
N LEU A 739 4.08 -29.45 -14.08
CA LEU A 739 3.87 -28.72 -12.82
C LEU A 739 4.10 -29.57 -11.58
N PHE A 740 4.06 -30.90 -11.69
CA PHE A 740 4.22 -31.76 -10.52
C PHE A 740 5.66 -31.69 -9.97
N VAL A 741 5.78 -31.59 -8.64
CA VAL A 741 7.07 -31.67 -7.95
C VAL A 741 7.66 -33.06 -8.15
N ASN A 742 6.83 -34.10 -8.00
CA ASN A 742 7.18 -35.47 -8.28
C ASN A 742 6.43 -35.95 -9.53
N ALA A 743 7.12 -36.21 -10.63
CA ALA A 743 6.51 -36.62 -11.91
C ALA A 743 5.67 -37.91 -11.81
N ASN A 744 5.95 -38.80 -10.83
CA ASN A 744 5.19 -40.02 -10.63
C ASN A 744 3.79 -39.77 -10.03
N GLU A 745 3.53 -38.58 -9.55
CA GLU A 745 2.23 -38.17 -9.01
C GLU A 745 1.31 -37.56 -10.07
N ALA A 746 1.83 -37.37 -11.31
CA ALA A 746 1.04 -36.86 -12.41
C ALA A 746 -0.20 -37.75 -12.65
N SER A 747 -1.36 -37.12 -12.71
CA SER A 747 -2.66 -37.77 -12.73
C SER A 747 -3.57 -37.03 -13.70
N ASP A 748 -4.45 -37.81 -14.39
CA ASP A 748 -5.49 -37.25 -15.24
C ASP A 748 -6.73 -36.80 -14.44
N LYS A 749 -6.62 -36.72 -13.10
CA LYS A 749 -7.71 -36.26 -12.24
C LYS A 749 -8.01 -34.80 -12.56
N GLN A 750 -9.27 -34.51 -12.87
CA GLN A 750 -9.75 -33.16 -13.07
C GLN A 750 -9.68 -32.37 -11.75
N PRO A 751 -8.98 -31.23 -11.73
CA PRO A 751 -8.90 -30.40 -10.51
C PRO A 751 -10.25 -29.71 -10.25
N ALA A 752 -10.73 -29.81 -9.02
CA ALA A 752 -11.89 -29.07 -8.53
C ALA A 752 -11.51 -28.05 -7.44
N CYS A 753 -10.43 -28.32 -6.71
CA CYS A 753 -9.96 -27.47 -5.62
C CYS A 753 -8.42 -27.47 -5.55
N ILE A 754 -7.83 -26.30 -5.67
CA ILE A 754 -6.37 -26.07 -5.54
C ILE A 754 -6.11 -25.08 -4.42
N MET A 755 -5.22 -25.47 -3.50
CA MET A 755 -4.72 -24.56 -2.46
C MET A 755 -3.32 -24.05 -2.84
N LEU A 756 -3.16 -22.71 -2.91
CA LEU A 756 -1.85 -22.11 -2.96
C LEU A 756 -1.33 -21.98 -1.54
N PHE A 757 -0.10 -22.39 -1.33
CA PHE A 757 0.65 -22.21 -0.12
C PHE A 757 1.93 -21.45 -0.45
N ASN A 758 1.96 -20.16 -0.12
CA ASN A 758 3.12 -19.29 -0.32
C ASN A 758 3.83 -19.06 1.02
N ARG A 759 5.16 -19.09 0.97
CA ARG A 759 6.08 -18.83 2.07
C ARG A 759 7.11 -17.79 1.59
N SER A 760 7.10 -16.61 2.20
CA SER A 760 8.04 -15.53 1.88
C SER A 760 9.07 -15.40 3.00
N ASP A 761 10.35 -15.59 2.68
CA ASP A 761 11.51 -15.44 3.58
C ASP A 761 11.41 -16.20 4.93
N GLY A 762 10.49 -17.16 5.02
CA GLY A 762 10.22 -17.90 6.26
C GLY A 762 9.50 -17.08 7.34
N ASN A 763 9.11 -15.83 7.04
CA ASN A 763 8.40 -14.94 7.95
C ASN A 763 6.91 -14.86 7.63
N ASP A 764 6.57 -14.66 6.36
CA ASP A 764 5.19 -14.48 5.94
C ASP A 764 4.68 -15.72 5.20
N TYR A 765 3.46 -16.10 5.53
CA TYR A 765 2.79 -17.26 4.98
C TYR A 765 1.41 -16.87 4.49
N THR A 766 1.05 -17.35 3.30
CA THR A 766 -0.28 -17.13 2.76
C THR A 766 -0.90 -18.43 2.26
N LEU A 767 -2.21 -18.52 2.43
CA LEU A 767 -3.05 -19.64 1.98
C LEU A 767 -4.16 -19.05 1.13
N ILE A 768 -4.30 -19.54 -0.11
CA ILE A 768 -5.36 -19.13 -1.03
C ILE A 768 -6.07 -20.39 -1.52
N LEU A 769 -7.40 -20.43 -1.41
CA LEU A 769 -8.23 -21.53 -1.88
C LEU A 769 -9.00 -21.13 -3.12
N LEU A 770 -8.78 -21.85 -4.21
CA LEU A 770 -9.46 -21.70 -5.49
C LEU A 770 -10.25 -22.96 -5.84
N GLU A 771 -11.49 -22.79 -6.33
CA GLU A 771 -12.41 -23.87 -6.66
C GLU A 771 -13.10 -23.63 -8.02
N THR A 772 -13.53 -24.70 -8.69
CA THR A 772 -14.33 -24.63 -9.92
C THR A 772 -15.69 -23.97 -9.73
#